data_cf7c799a784487c7e7e441fbd367f612
#
_entry.id   cf7c799a784487c7e7e441fbd367f612
#
_cell.length_a   1.000
_cell.length_b   1.000
_cell.length_c   1.000
_cell.angle_alpha   90.00
_cell.angle_beta   90.00
_cell.angle_gamma   90.00
#
_symmetry.space_group_name_H-M   'P 1'
#
loop_
_entity.id
_entity.type
_entity.pdbx_description
1 polymer ?
#
loop_
_entity_poly.entity_id
_entity_poly.type
_entity_poly.pdbx_seq_one_letter_code
_entity_poly.pdbx_strand_id
1 'polypeptide(L)'
;MQHRRPRLMAKILAFVLAVSLVFPVSAFASVADLADDTRVPGKSLANTYPNLPVDWQVSLAEDTKDVTVRVPVSLTADELTAAIEAQSISFSLVRDGERQYLNPEKFPNPWEGGTLDQWVTQNNKETVQMFDIKEMGIETDNDGKVYLKVLMDINCYFYTTRFGAVDYSAPHSNGGAYLDICGYFNFNAIVAEKTVGSVATKVVPYDTFRTIYELYDDVDALANAETDLYVSRESMGRSTTDGYDIPYVIIADQKASVDRWLEYTELVEQDPDLVLAQLKEGKWDDLRVPMFASNVHSNENAAVNGILEFGHMLLENETVDVKTLTGFTEAGKALLAEEMARNNAKTPDLIKDYASYLGYIRGENGYNHWTTSGSSKGLYSGQLDLEKYYNVESETVNIKELLTDVFVVIVPEQNVEGYEHMTRTTGQGYDPNRDEANQTLFEDANAMALVNKFNPMVFTEIHGRVDAVLIEPCTPPHEPNYEYDLIAEQFIKLGEAVGVGAIANNPDHNSFEMPFRDFLRGNETSPTGKEWTQPWDDMTTAYGSQYPVLIGTAGITWELPVYSDISAEYMVPYGLMTQAMFIRDNKISMLENQAKLFSRGVNNTNSNADVAPWYVNQYDETGAQAELMRPVYDGEGQNGNFYPECYIIPLDRDNQKNLFDAAAELKYLTRNDVKVNVATESFVYDGVTYPEGTTVISMYQAKRSLANSQLYDGTFISVWAGL
;
A
#
# COMPACT_ATOMS: atom_id res chain seq x y z
N MET A 1 -36.83 -1.08 -29.94
CA MET A 1 -35.77 -0.35 -29.19
C MET A 1 -34.38 -0.43 -29.82
N GLN A 2 -34.14 -1.15 -30.90
CA GLN A 2 -32.80 -1.31 -31.52
C GLN A 2 -32.35 -0.22 -32.50
N HIS A 3 -33.18 0.78 -32.83
CA HIS A 3 -32.84 1.77 -33.86
C HIS A 3 -32.45 3.17 -33.34
N ARG A 4 -32.37 3.39 -32.02
CA ARG A 4 -32.01 4.72 -31.46
C ARG A 4 -30.55 4.85 -30.99
N ARG A 5 -29.84 3.75 -30.75
CA ARG A 5 -28.42 3.78 -30.33
C ARG A 5 -27.49 4.49 -31.34
N PRO A 6 -27.64 4.35 -32.66
CA PRO A 6 -26.74 5.02 -33.60
C PRO A 6 -26.85 6.54 -33.61
N ARG A 7 -28.06 7.08 -33.28
CA ARG A 7 -28.28 8.54 -33.29
C ARG A 7 -27.73 9.24 -32.04
N LEU A 8 -27.69 8.57 -30.91
CA LEU A 8 -27.11 9.10 -29.67
C LEU A 8 -25.58 9.08 -29.75
N MET A 9 -24.98 7.97 -30.17
CA MET A 9 -23.55 7.91 -30.48
C MET A 9 -23.12 8.92 -31.54
N ALA A 10 -23.95 9.13 -32.59
CA ALA A 10 -23.67 10.14 -33.61
C ALA A 10 -23.78 11.57 -33.07
N LYS A 11 -24.60 11.85 -32.06
CA LYS A 11 -24.70 13.18 -31.43
C LYS A 11 -23.58 13.41 -30.43
N ILE A 12 -23.16 12.39 -29.66
CA ILE A 12 -21.98 12.44 -28.79
C ILE A 12 -20.73 12.54 -29.66
N LEU A 13 -20.62 11.78 -30.73
CA LEU A 13 -19.54 11.88 -31.70
C LEU A 13 -19.51 13.23 -32.41
N ALA A 14 -20.66 13.82 -32.73
CA ALA A 14 -20.79 15.14 -33.33
C ALA A 14 -20.45 16.26 -32.33
N PHE A 15 -20.73 16.07 -31.04
CA PHE A 15 -20.31 16.99 -29.98
C PHE A 15 -18.80 16.89 -29.74
N VAL A 16 -18.21 15.72 -29.66
CA VAL A 16 -16.76 15.48 -29.58
C VAL A 16 -16.06 16.03 -30.83
N LEU A 17 -16.62 15.84 -32.02
CA LEU A 17 -16.09 16.44 -33.25
C LEU A 17 -16.27 17.96 -33.30
N ALA A 18 -17.33 18.52 -32.76
CA ALA A 18 -17.53 19.98 -32.71
C ALA A 18 -16.57 20.65 -31.74
N VAL A 19 -16.21 19.99 -30.64
CA VAL A 19 -15.19 20.44 -29.69
C VAL A 19 -13.79 20.26 -30.30
N SER A 20 -13.52 19.19 -31.03
CA SER A 20 -12.23 18.96 -31.70
C SER A 20 -11.97 19.91 -32.89
N LEU A 21 -13.02 20.54 -33.47
CA LEU A 21 -12.88 21.52 -34.55
C LEU A 21 -12.48 22.93 -34.04
N VAL A 22 -12.55 23.19 -32.76
CA VAL A 22 -12.18 24.50 -32.17
C VAL A 22 -10.73 24.50 -31.64
N PHE A 23 -10.12 23.34 -31.51
CA PHE A 23 -8.74 23.16 -31.04
C PHE A 23 -7.96 22.25 -31.99
N PRO A 24 -6.66 22.42 -32.15
CA PRO A 24 -5.87 21.56 -33.03
C PRO A 24 -5.99 20.09 -32.63
N VAL A 25 -6.35 19.26 -33.60
CA VAL A 25 -6.68 17.84 -33.45
C VAL A 25 -5.56 16.99 -32.82
N SER A 26 -4.36 17.56 -32.68
CA SER A 26 -3.21 16.91 -32.03
C SER A 26 -3.25 16.93 -30.49
N ALA A 27 -4.24 17.56 -29.88
CA ALA A 27 -4.34 17.67 -28.41
C ALA A 27 -5.48 16.83 -27.80
N PHE A 28 -6.29 16.17 -28.62
CA PHE A 28 -7.44 15.38 -28.12
C PHE A 28 -7.52 14.03 -28.81
N ALA A 29 -6.88 13.05 -28.24
CA ALA A 29 -7.42 11.70 -28.29
C ALA A 29 -8.88 11.77 -27.82
N SER A 30 -9.78 10.99 -28.35
CA SER A 30 -11.17 11.01 -27.86
C SER A 30 -11.19 10.71 -26.37
N VAL A 31 -12.16 11.26 -25.63
CA VAL A 31 -12.28 11.00 -24.18
C VAL A 31 -12.39 9.49 -23.89
N ALA A 32 -12.91 8.70 -24.83
CA ALA A 32 -12.89 7.23 -24.79
C ALA A 32 -11.47 6.66 -24.98
N ASP A 33 -10.66 7.26 -25.86
CA ASP A 33 -9.31 6.77 -26.16
C ASP A 33 -8.33 7.00 -25.00
N LEU A 34 -8.53 8.02 -24.19
CA LEU A 34 -7.69 8.27 -23.02
C LEU A 34 -7.94 7.24 -21.89
N ALA A 35 -9.17 6.73 -21.75
CA ALA A 35 -9.46 5.70 -20.75
C ALA A 35 -8.89 4.33 -21.16
N ASP A 36 -8.92 4.03 -22.44
CA ASP A 36 -8.39 2.76 -22.95
C ASP A 36 -6.85 2.75 -22.99
N ASP A 37 -6.24 3.92 -23.19
CA ASP A 37 -4.79 4.03 -23.33
C ASP A 37 -4.03 3.81 -22.01
N THR A 38 -4.62 4.12 -20.88
CA THR A 38 -4.00 3.86 -19.56
C THR A 38 -3.88 2.38 -19.25
N ARG A 39 -4.85 1.59 -19.69
CA ARG A 39 -4.96 0.13 -19.42
C ARG A 39 -4.19 -0.74 -20.40
N VAL A 40 -3.56 -0.16 -21.41
CA VAL A 40 -2.68 -0.89 -22.30
C VAL A 40 -1.43 -1.28 -21.52
N PRO A 41 -0.97 -2.54 -21.58
CA PRO A 41 0.28 -2.95 -20.96
C PRO A 41 1.44 -2.04 -21.37
N GLY A 42 2.22 -1.64 -20.39
CA GLY A 42 3.37 -0.78 -20.59
C GLY A 42 4.61 -1.55 -21.07
N LYS A 43 5.73 -0.86 -21.08
CA LYS A 43 7.03 -1.47 -21.34
C LYS A 43 7.41 -2.33 -20.14
N SER A 44 7.67 -3.61 -20.35
CA SER A 44 8.29 -4.42 -19.34
C SER A 44 9.76 -4.03 -19.17
N LEU A 45 10.20 -3.92 -17.93
CA LEU A 45 11.60 -3.75 -17.58
C LEU A 45 12.30 -5.10 -17.36
N ALA A 46 11.55 -6.21 -17.34
CA ALA A 46 12.13 -7.54 -17.30
C ALA A 46 13.15 -7.71 -18.45
N ASN A 47 14.30 -8.21 -18.13
CA ASN A 47 15.41 -8.42 -19.08
C ASN A 47 15.95 -7.15 -19.78
N THR A 48 15.56 -5.96 -19.35
CA THR A 48 16.12 -4.70 -19.90
C THR A 48 17.58 -4.55 -19.49
N TYR A 49 17.91 -5.00 -18.29
CA TYR A 49 19.28 -5.23 -17.85
C TYR A 49 19.43 -6.74 -17.68
N PRO A 50 20.22 -7.38 -18.52
CA PRO A 50 20.54 -8.78 -18.30
C PRO A 50 21.05 -8.93 -16.87
N ASN A 51 20.61 -9.97 -16.16
CA ASN A 51 21.17 -10.38 -14.88
C ASN A 51 22.66 -10.65 -15.07
N LEU A 52 23.43 -9.58 -15.15
CA LEU A 52 24.87 -9.69 -15.18
C LEU A 52 25.28 -10.20 -13.80
N PRO A 53 25.95 -11.34 -13.72
CA PRO A 53 26.27 -11.93 -12.45
C PRO A 53 27.03 -10.92 -11.59
N VAL A 54 26.59 -10.75 -10.39
CA VAL A 54 27.31 -10.00 -9.37
C VAL A 54 28.23 -10.97 -8.68
N ASP A 55 29.50 -10.63 -8.56
CA ASP A 55 30.46 -11.49 -7.87
C ASP A 55 30.27 -11.41 -6.35
N TRP A 56 29.70 -10.30 -5.88
CA TRP A 56 29.56 -10.02 -4.46
C TRP A 56 28.48 -8.97 -4.18
N GLN A 57 27.67 -9.22 -3.14
CA GLN A 57 26.66 -8.28 -2.63
C GLN A 57 27.07 -7.75 -1.25
N VAL A 58 26.84 -6.48 -1.03
CA VAL A 58 27.06 -5.79 0.23
C VAL A 58 25.72 -5.28 0.75
N SER A 59 25.31 -5.75 1.93
CA SER A 59 24.18 -5.21 2.67
C SER A 59 24.62 -4.05 3.56
N LEU A 60 23.84 -2.98 3.57
CA LEU A 60 24.07 -1.83 4.44
C LEU A 60 23.37 -1.97 5.79
N ALA A 61 22.53 -3.00 5.94
CA ALA A 61 21.70 -3.21 7.11
C ALA A 61 22.47 -3.84 8.28
N GLU A 62 23.51 -4.61 8.01
CA GLU A 62 24.19 -5.42 9.02
C GLU A 62 25.70 -5.28 8.95
N ASP A 63 26.33 -5.25 10.13
CA ASP A 63 27.76 -5.45 10.21
C ASP A 63 28.10 -6.87 9.79
N THR A 64 28.94 -7.01 8.78
CA THR A 64 29.40 -8.32 8.32
C THR A 64 30.87 -8.49 8.66
N LYS A 65 31.23 -9.57 9.34
CA LYS A 65 32.59 -9.84 9.77
C LYS A 65 33.24 -10.94 8.92
N ASP A 66 34.55 -10.80 8.75
CA ASP A 66 35.40 -11.82 8.09
C ASP A 66 34.96 -12.18 6.66
N VAL A 67 34.47 -11.19 5.90
CA VAL A 67 34.12 -11.38 4.50
C VAL A 67 35.38 -11.54 3.66
N THR A 68 35.42 -12.57 2.82
CA THR A 68 36.50 -12.79 1.88
C THR A 68 36.05 -12.54 0.45
N VAL A 69 36.66 -11.55 -0.20
CA VAL A 69 36.43 -11.24 -1.61
C VAL A 69 37.61 -11.69 -2.45
N ARG A 70 37.33 -12.35 -3.59
CA ARG A 70 38.35 -12.81 -4.54
C ARG A 70 38.34 -11.88 -5.76
N VAL A 71 39.34 -11.04 -5.87
CA VAL A 71 39.50 -10.09 -6.98
C VAL A 71 40.44 -10.71 -8.02
N PRO A 72 39.93 -11.05 -9.22
CA PRO A 72 40.83 -11.53 -10.29
C PRO A 72 41.76 -10.38 -10.69
N VAL A 73 43.05 -10.63 -10.73
CA VAL A 73 44.05 -9.59 -11.05
C VAL A 73 44.83 -9.92 -12.33
N SER A 74 45.30 -8.87 -13.00
CA SER A 74 46.15 -8.97 -14.16
C SER A 74 47.66 -9.15 -13.81
N LEU A 75 47.97 -9.07 -12.51
CA LEU A 75 49.34 -9.25 -12.05
C LEU A 75 49.70 -10.74 -11.94
N THR A 76 50.96 -11.05 -12.10
CA THR A 76 51.50 -12.37 -11.73
C THR A 76 51.52 -12.53 -10.21
N ALA A 77 51.61 -13.77 -9.73
CA ALA A 77 51.67 -14.04 -8.28
C ALA A 77 52.87 -13.33 -7.62
N ASP A 78 54.01 -13.26 -8.28
CA ASP A 78 55.21 -12.59 -7.76
C ASP A 78 55.01 -11.06 -7.69
N GLU A 79 54.44 -10.45 -8.71
CA GLU A 79 54.10 -9.02 -8.72
C GLU A 79 53.08 -8.67 -7.65
N LEU A 80 52.05 -9.51 -7.49
CA LEU A 80 51.05 -9.33 -6.43
C LEU A 80 51.64 -9.48 -5.03
N THR A 81 52.53 -10.47 -4.85
CA THR A 81 53.29 -10.63 -3.57
C THR A 81 54.06 -9.37 -3.25
N ALA A 82 54.83 -8.86 -4.21
CA ALA A 82 55.61 -7.63 -4.03
C ALA A 82 54.69 -6.41 -3.70
N ALA A 83 53.52 -6.32 -4.32
CA ALA A 83 52.60 -5.23 -4.07
C ALA A 83 51.96 -5.31 -2.64
N ILE A 84 51.67 -6.52 -2.17
CA ILE A 84 51.14 -6.74 -0.80
C ILE A 84 52.25 -6.39 0.22
N GLU A 85 53.48 -6.91 0.06
CA GLU A 85 54.60 -6.64 0.96
C GLU A 85 54.95 -5.14 0.99
N ALA A 86 54.86 -4.46 -0.13
CA ALA A 86 55.08 -3.03 -0.23
C ALA A 86 53.93 -2.18 0.31
N GLN A 87 52.80 -2.79 0.70
CA GLN A 87 51.57 -2.10 1.08
C GLN A 87 51.12 -1.06 0.04
N SER A 88 51.25 -1.40 -1.25
CA SER A 88 50.99 -0.50 -2.39
C SER A 88 49.64 -0.73 -3.07
N ILE A 89 48.81 -1.60 -2.50
CA ILE A 89 47.47 -1.88 -3.01
C ILE A 89 46.50 -0.94 -2.32
N SER A 90 45.74 -0.23 -3.12
CA SER A 90 44.58 0.54 -2.68
C SER A 90 43.32 0.05 -3.36
N PHE A 91 42.16 0.44 -2.86
CA PHE A 91 40.88 0.02 -3.37
C PHE A 91 39.99 1.23 -3.71
N SER A 92 39.11 1.03 -4.67
CA SER A 92 38.03 1.98 -4.95
C SER A 92 36.76 1.23 -5.29
N LEU A 93 35.64 1.88 -5.02
CA LEU A 93 34.31 1.43 -5.45
C LEU A 93 33.78 2.44 -6.45
N VAL A 94 33.60 2.01 -7.69
CA VAL A 94 33.20 2.88 -8.80
C VAL A 94 31.87 2.40 -9.35
N ARG A 95 30.90 3.30 -9.48
CA ARG A 95 29.58 2.96 -10.03
C ARG A 95 29.72 2.36 -11.42
N ASP A 96 29.03 1.25 -11.64
CA ASP A 96 29.05 0.56 -12.93
C ASP A 96 28.19 1.35 -13.93
N GLY A 97 28.81 1.85 -14.98
CA GLY A 97 28.14 2.64 -16.01
C GLY A 97 27.19 1.84 -16.92
N GLU A 98 27.30 0.51 -16.93
CA GLU A 98 26.47 -0.37 -17.76
C GLU A 98 25.28 -0.95 -16.98
N ARG A 99 25.39 -1.03 -15.64
CA ARG A 99 24.40 -1.60 -14.75
C ARG A 99 23.88 -0.53 -13.78
N GLN A 100 23.04 0.34 -14.26
CA GLN A 100 22.49 1.40 -13.41
C GLN A 100 20.98 1.24 -13.32
N TYR A 101 20.45 1.15 -12.09
CA TYR A 101 19.03 1.29 -11.85
C TYR A 101 18.67 2.66 -11.28
N LEU A 102 19.65 3.50 -10.99
CA LEU A 102 19.44 4.88 -10.58
C LEU A 102 19.93 5.83 -11.68
N ASN A 103 19.23 6.92 -11.90
CA ASN A 103 19.65 7.96 -12.82
C ASN A 103 21.01 8.53 -12.41
N PRO A 104 22.08 8.37 -13.21
CA PRO A 104 23.43 8.76 -12.83
C PRO A 104 23.62 10.27 -12.70
N GLU A 105 22.78 11.08 -13.33
CA GLU A 105 22.82 12.55 -13.18
C GLU A 105 22.28 12.97 -11.82
N LYS A 106 21.26 12.25 -11.32
CA LYS A 106 20.62 12.50 -10.05
C LYS A 106 21.37 11.85 -8.89
N PHE A 107 21.96 10.70 -9.13
CA PHE A 107 22.70 9.90 -8.14
C PHE A 107 24.14 9.66 -8.62
N PRO A 108 25.02 10.66 -8.52
CA PRO A 108 26.43 10.51 -8.92
C PRO A 108 27.13 9.48 -8.04
N ASN A 109 28.28 9.00 -8.50
CA ASN A 109 29.10 8.08 -7.71
C ASN A 109 29.53 8.75 -6.40
N PRO A 110 29.09 8.25 -5.24
CA PRO A 110 29.41 8.87 -3.94
C PRO A 110 30.87 8.73 -3.54
N TRP A 111 31.61 7.81 -4.19
CA TRP A 111 33.04 7.56 -3.96
C TRP A 111 33.94 8.16 -5.04
N GLU A 112 33.40 9.02 -5.90
CA GLU A 112 34.18 9.63 -6.96
C GLU A 112 35.33 10.48 -6.38
N GLY A 113 36.55 10.12 -6.69
CA GLY A 113 37.77 10.77 -6.20
C GLY A 113 38.10 10.48 -4.75
N GLY A 114 37.34 9.62 -4.06
CA GLY A 114 37.56 9.19 -2.70
C GLY A 114 38.23 7.83 -2.58
N THR A 115 38.85 7.62 -1.45
CA THR A 115 39.22 6.28 -0.97
C THR A 115 38.07 5.71 -0.16
N LEU A 116 38.03 4.38 0.03
CA LEU A 116 37.00 3.73 0.87
C LEU A 116 36.99 4.22 2.32
N ASP A 117 37.96 5.04 2.70
CA ASP A 117 38.13 5.62 4.02
C ASP A 117 37.30 6.88 4.29
N GLN A 118 36.60 7.40 3.27
CA GLN A 118 35.92 8.71 3.37
C GLN A 118 34.45 8.64 3.81
N TRP A 119 33.99 7.50 4.26
CA TRP A 119 32.65 7.36 4.80
C TRP A 119 32.55 8.00 6.19
N VAL A 120 31.84 9.10 6.24
CA VAL A 120 31.46 9.74 7.49
C VAL A 120 30.04 9.32 7.80
N THR A 121 29.84 8.64 8.90
CA THR A 121 28.49 8.46 9.41
C THR A 121 27.94 9.82 9.80
N GLN A 122 26.90 10.25 9.13
CA GLN A 122 26.31 11.57 9.39
C GLN A 122 25.80 11.71 10.83
N ASN A 123 25.47 10.61 11.48
CA ASN A 123 24.84 10.61 12.79
C ASN A 123 25.79 10.73 13.97
N ASN A 124 26.94 10.09 13.92
CA ASN A 124 27.88 10.09 15.06
C ASN A 124 29.03 11.04 14.87
N LYS A 125 29.16 11.69 13.72
CA LYS A 125 30.30 12.53 13.35
C LYS A 125 31.66 11.80 13.45
N GLU A 126 31.63 10.48 13.49
CA GLU A 126 32.78 9.63 13.46
C GLU A 126 33.01 9.13 12.04
N THR A 127 34.26 9.10 11.62
CA THR A 127 34.63 8.48 10.35
C THR A 127 34.70 6.98 10.57
N VAL A 128 33.80 6.23 9.99
CA VAL A 128 33.80 4.77 10.00
C VAL A 128 34.19 4.29 8.63
N GLN A 129 35.19 3.42 8.55
CA GLN A 129 35.49 2.72 7.31
C GLN A 129 34.39 1.69 7.05
N MET A 130 33.69 1.83 5.93
CA MET A 130 32.69 0.84 5.53
C MET A 130 33.36 -0.52 5.25
N PHE A 131 34.52 -0.50 4.60
CA PHE A 131 35.30 -1.68 4.27
C PHE A 131 36.60 -1.65 5.07
N ASP A 132 36.64 -2.36 6.20
CA ASP A 132 37.81 -2.47 7.05
C ASP A 132 38.64 -3.69 6.62
N ILE A 133 39.67 -3.45 5.83
CA ILE A 133 40.52 -4.50 5.24
C ILE A 133 41.50 -5.01 6.29
N LYS A 134 41.37 -6.28 6.68
CA LYS A 134 42.18 -6.94 7.69
C LYS A 134 43.40 -7.63 7.12
N GLU A 135 43.21 -8.36 6.04
CA GLU A 135 44.27 -9.20 5.48
C GLU A 135 44.14 -9.29 3.97
N MET A 136 45.26 -9.35 3.28
CA MET A 136 45.36 -9.63 1.87
C MET A 136 46.21 -10.88 1.63
N GLY A 137 45.77 -11.73 0.73
CA GLY A 137 46.45 -12.95 0.34
C GLY A 137 46.35 -13.21 -1.16
N ILE A 138 47.07 -14.24 -1.60
CA ILE A 138 47.10 -14.64 -3.00
C ILE A 138 46.48 -16.03 -3.14
N GLU A 139 45.70 -16.18 -4.14
CA GLU A 139 45.18 -17.47 -4.60
C GLU A 139 45.42 -17.63 -6.10
N THR A 140 45.86 -18.80 -6.51
CA THR A 140 45.98 -19.16 -7.93
C THR A 140 45.07 -20.37 -8.17
N ASP A 141 44.18 -20.26 -9.13
CA ASP A 141 43.33 -21.38 -9.51
C ASP A 141 44.04 -22.43 -10.37
N ASN A 142 43.32 -23.50 -10.68
CA ASN A 142 43.85 -24.62 -11.46
C ASN A 142 44.23 -24.23 -12.89
N ASP A 143 43.70 -23.13 -13.40
CA ASP A 143 43.96 -22.61 -14.74
C ASP A 143 45.10 -21.58 -14.73
N GLY A 144 45.69 -21.33 -13.56
CA GLY A 144 46.80 -20.38 -13.39
C GLY A 144 46.36 -18.92 -13.26
N LYS A 145 45.08 -18.64 -13.11
CA LYS A 145 44.57 -17.30 -12.89
C LYS A 145 44.84 -16.86 -11.46
N VAL A 146 45.39 -15.67 -11.31
CA VAL A 146 45.77 -15.11 -10.00
C VAL A 146 44.64 -14.25 -9.44
N TYR A 147 44.37 -14.42 -8.16
CA TYR A 147 43.39 -13.66 -7.42
C TYR A 147 44.03 -13.00 -6.19
N LEU A 148 43.67 -11.75 -5.95
CA LEU A 148 43.89 -11.10 -4.68
C LEU A 148 42.73 -11.50 -3.75
N LYS A 149 43.01 -12.20 -2.68
CA LYS A 149 42.05 -12.45 -1.62
C LYS A 149 42.10 -11.29 -0.63
N VAL A 150 40.96 -10.70 -0.40
CA VAL A 150 40.80 -9.60 0.56
C VAL A 150 39.89 -10.04 1.69
N LEU A 151 40.40 -10.14 2.88
CA LEU A 151 39.60 -10.37 4.10
C LEU A 151 39.29 -9.02 4.72
N MET A 152 38.02 -8.74 4.94
CA MET A 152 37.55 -7.46 5.46
C MET A 152 36.33 -7.61 6.35
N ASP A 153 36.12 -6.61 7.21
CA ASP A 153 34.82 -6.35 7.81
C ASP A 153 34.09 -5.28 6.99
N ILE A 154 32.77 -5.44 6.88
CA ILE A 154 31.88 -4.44 6.34
C ILE A 154 31.13 -3.85 7.52
N ASN A 155 31.32 -2.57 7.77
CA ASN A 155 30.65 -1.86 8.85
C ASN A 155 29.36 -1.25 8.34
N CYS A 156 28.31 -1.48 9.09
CA CYS A 156 26.99 -0.99 8.79
C CYS A 156 26.95 0.54 8.81
N TYR A 157 26.45 1.13 7.75
CA TYR A 157 26.40 2.58 7.58
C TYR A 157 25.31 3.27 8.39
N PHE A 158 24.16 2.58 8.56
CA PHE A 158 22.95 3.25 9.01
C PHE A 158 22.66 3.08 10.48
N TYR A 159 23.28 2.14 11.14
CA TYR A 159 22.77 1.61 12.37
C TYR A 159 23.68 1.93 13.53
N THR A 160 23.15 2.69 14.47
CA THR A 160 23.78 2.88 15.77
C THR A 160 23.13 1.96 16.78
N THR A 161 23.92 1.43 17.71
CA THR A 161 23.37 0.64 18.80
C THR A 161 22.53 1.52 19.72
N ARG A 162 21.27 1.14 19.90
CA ARG A 162 20.33 1.76 20.82
C ARG A 162 19.74 0.68 21.70
N PHE A 163 19.86 0.82 23.01
CA PHE A 163 19.40 -0.21 23.96
C PHE A 163 20.00 -1.62 23.74
N GLY A 164 21.16 -1.71 23.14
CA GLY A 164 21.75 -2.99 22.78
C GLY A 164 21.20 -3.63 21.50
N ALA A 165 20.25 -2.98 20.84
CA ALA A 165 19.73 -3.29 19.53
C ALA A 165 20.22 -2.27 18.50
N VAL A 166 20.20 -2.63 17.24
CA VAL A 166 20.57 -1.75 16.15
C VAL A 166 19.54 -0.62 16.04
N ASP A 167 19.99 0.62 16.03
CA ASP A 167 19.10 1.79 15.87
C ASP A 167 19.00 2.17 14.39
N TYR A 168 17.93 1.73 13.76
CA TYR A 168 17.62 2.05 12.38
C TYR A 168 16.97 3.44 12.19
N SER A 169 16.77 4.21 13.27
CA SER A 169 16.07 5.49 13.24
C SER A 169 16.83 6.64 12.59
N ALA A 170 18.09 6.38 12.23
CA ALA A 170 18.85 7.36 11.50
C ALA A 170 18.41 7.35 10.04
N PRO A 171 19.06 7.70 9.08
CA PRO A 171 18.68 8.26 7.77
C PRO A 171 17.51 7.62 7.03
N HIS A 172 16.99 6.49 7.46
CA HIS A 172 15.85 5.84 6.80
C HIS A 172 14.53 6.61 6.85
N SER A 173 14.36 7.47 7.83
CA SER A 173 13.12 8.28 7.95
C SER A 173 12.88 9.22 6.78
N ASN A 174 13.86 9.42 5.92
CA ASN A 174 13.78 10.31 4.77
C ASN A 174 13.99 9.61 3.42
N GLY A 175 13.79 8.31 3.33
CA GLY A 175 13.65 7.55 2.07
C GLY A 175 14.72 7.70 0.99
N GLY A 176 15.67 8.59 1.12
CA GLY A 176 16.63 8.92 0.08
C GLY A 176 18.09 8.91 0.50
N ALA A 177 18.37 8.85 1.79
CA ALA A 177 19.74 9.07 2.28
C ALA A 177 20.73 7.95 1.93
N TYR A 178 20.24 6.75 1.62
CA TYR A 178 21.08 5.61 1.23
C TYR A 178 21.07 5.33 -0.28
N LEU A 179 20.20 5.99 -1.03
CA LEU A 179 20.10 5.75 -2.48
C LEU A 179 21.38 6.13 -3.22
N ASP A 180 22.05 7.17 -2.74
CA ASP A 180 23.32 7.62 -3.33
C ASP A 180 24.41 6.56 -3.25
N ILE A 181 24.30 5.64 -2.30
CA ILE A 181 25.31 4.64 -2.00
C ILE A 181 24.92 3.22 -2.39
N CYS A 182 23.67 2.99 -2.73
CA CYS A 182 23.19 1.72 -3.26
C CYS A 182 23.37 1.65 -4.77
N GLY A 183 23.39 0.45 -5.31
CA GLY A 183 23.47 0.18 -6.74
C GLY A 183 24.55 -0.80 -7.12
N TYR A 184 24.86 -0.81 -8.40
CA TYR A 184 25.90 -1.66 -8.97
C TYR A 184 27.21 -0.89 -9.09
N PHE A 185 28.28 -1.52 -8.61
CA PHE A 185 29.63 -0.95 -8.54
C PHE A 185 30.65 -1.96 -8.99
N ASN A 186 31.81 -1.45 -9.35
CA ASN A 186 33.02 -2.22 -9.53
C ASN A 186 33.95 -1.98 -8.32
N PHE A 187 34.22 -3.01 -7.53
CA PHE A 187 35.23 -2.98 -6.49
C PHE A 187 36.58 -3.26 -7.13
N ASN A 188 37.43 -2.26 -7.16
CA ASN A 188 38.69 -2.28 -7.88
C ASN A 188 39.88 -2.40 -6.94
N ALA A 189 40.84 -3.28 -7.29
CA ALA A 189 42.17 -3.28 -6.71
C ALA A 189 43.10 -2.43 -7.58
N ILE A 190 43.85 -1.53 -6.97
CA ILE A 190 44.68 -0.52 -7.63
C ILE A 190 46.11 -0.64 -7.16
N VAL A 191 47.04 -0.70 -8.10
CA VAL A 191 48.50 -0.67 -7.87
C VAL A 191 49.10 0.38 -8.79
N ALA A 192 49.94 1.27 -8.23
CA ALA A 192 50.58 2.35 -8.98
C ALA A 192 49.59 3.16 -9.84
N GLU A 193 48.45 3.54 -9.25
CA GLU A 193 47.35 4.31 -9.90
C GLU A 193 46.64 3.58 -11.04
N LYS A 194 46.88 2.28 -11.20
CA LYS A 194 46.21 1.47 -12.24
C LYS A 194 45.33 0.41 -11.59
N THR A 195 44.12 0.27 -12.08
CA THR A 195 43.25 -0.85 -11.76
C THR A 195 43.88 -2.13 -12.28
N VAL A 196 44.25 -3.03 -11.39
CA VAL A 196 44.85 -4.32 -11.68
C VAL A 196 43.88 -5.48 -11.59
N GLY A 197 42.73 -5.25 -10.96
CA GLY A 197 41.65 -6.23 -10.84
C GLY A 197 40.34 -5.57 -10.45
N SER A 198 39.24 -6.25 -10.74
CA SER A 198 37.91 -5.75 -10.45
C SER A 198 36.96 -6.91 -10.20
N VAL A 199 35.98 -6.70 -9.32
CA VAL A 199 34.82 -7.57 -9.13
C VAL A 199 33.54 -6.75 -9.16
N ALA A 200 32.53 -7.33 -9.76
CA ALA A 200 31.20 -6.74 -9.82
C ALA A 200 30.52 -6.84 -8.44
N THR A 201 30.12 -5.70 -7.93
CA THR A 201 29.58 -5.54 -6.56
C THR A 201 28.21 -4.89 -6.61
N LYS A 202 27.24 -5.47 -5.92
CA LYS A 202 25.95 -4.86 -5.69
C LYS A 202 25.88 -4.38 -4.23
N VAL A 203 25.61 -3.11 -4.04
CA VAL A 203 25.40 -2.52 -2.70
C VAL A 203 23.91 -2.29 -2.54
N VAL A 204 23.33 -2.87 -1.50
CA VAL A 204 21.88 -2.84 -1.23
C VAL A 204 21.59 -2.34 0.19
N PRO A 205 20.44 -1.76 0.44
CA PRO A 205 20.07 -1.34 1.80
C PRO A 205 19.94 -2.51 2.78
N TYR A 206 19.51 -3.67 2.32
CA TYR A 206 19.40 -4.94 3.04
C TYR A 206 19.40 -6.12 2.05
N ASP A 207 19.70 -7.32 2.53
CA ASP A 207 20.02 -8.46 1.67
C ASP A 207 18.94 -8.87 0.67
N THR A 208 17.68 -8.78 1.07
CA THR A 208 16.53 -9.19 0.26
C THR A 208 15.98 -8.07 -0.63
N PHE A 209 16.63 -6.90 -0.64
CA PHE A 209 16.22 -5.77 -1.46
C PHE A 209 16.21 -6.13 -2.96
N ARG A 210 15.11 -5.83 -3.61
CA ARG A 210 14.92 -6.00 -5.06
C ARG A 210 14.98 -4.64 -5.75
N THR A 211 15.74 -4.57 -6.82
CA THR A 211 15.66 -3.46 -7.78
C THR A 211 14.38 -3.58 -8.59
N ILE A 212 14.00 -2.54 -9.33
CA ILE A 212 12.82 -2.60 -10.21
C ILE A 212 12.93 -3.75 -11.22
N TYR A 213 14.11 -4.05 -11.72
CA TYR A 213 14.35 -5.14 -12.69
C TYR A 213 14.15 -6.50 -12.02
N GLU A 214 14.66 -6.66 -10.81
CA GLU A 214 14.47 -7.89 -10.01
C GLU A 214 13.01 -8.06 -9.58
N LEU A 215 12.28 -6.98 -9.34
CA LEU A 215 10.83 -7.03 -9.09
C LEU A 215 10.09 -7.63 -10.29
N TYR A 216 10.40 -7.18 -11.52
CA TYR A 216 9.76 -7.73 -12.72
C TYR A 216 10.14 -9.20 -12.93
N ASP A 217 11.42 -9.53 -12.74
CA ASP A 217 11.90 -10.92 -12.85
C ASP A 217 11.21 -11.83 -11.80
N ASP A 218 10.99 -11.32 -10.58
CA ASP A 218 10.36 -12.05 -9.49
C ASP A 218 8.84 -12.24 -9.73
N VAL A 219 8.16 -11.21 -10.22
CA VAL A 219 6.75 -11.32 -10.66
C VAL A 219 6.60 -12.36 -11.77
N ASP A 220 7.53 -12.38 -12.72
CA ASP A 220 7.53 -13.39 -13.79
C ASP A 220 7.89 -14.78 -13.24
N ALA A 221 8.75 -14.88 -12.22
CA ALA A 221 9.07 -16.14 -11.54
C ALA A 221 7.86 -16.72 -10.79
N LEU A 222 7.12 -15.90 -10.06
CA LEU A 222 5.87 -16.31 -9.42
C LEU A 222 4.87 -16.87 -10.43
N ALA A 223 4.72 -16.21 -11.58
CA ALA A 223 3.80 -16.64 -12.64
C ALA A 223 4.22 -17.94 -13.33
N ASN A 224 5.49 -18.28 -13.30
CA ASN A 224 6.06 -19.49 -13.90
C ASN A 224 6.38 -20.58 -12.86
N ALA A 225 5.94 -20.43 -11.61
CA ALA A 225 6.17 -21.42 -10.56
C ALA A 225 5.56 -22.78 -10.93
N GLU A 226 6.29 -23.85 -10.65
CA GLU A 226 5.78 -25.22 -10.83
C GLU A 226 4.81 -25.56 -9.67
N THR A 227 3.53 -25.35 -9.89
CA THR A 227 2.48 -25.58 -8.89
C THR A 227 1.19 -26.10 -9.50
N ASP A 228 0.37 -26.77 -8.69
CA ASP A 228 -1.00 -27.14 -9.04
C ASP A 228 -2.01 -25.98 -8.92
N LEU A 229 -1.59 -24.84 -8.39
CA LEU A 229 -2.43 -23.65 -8.23
C LEU A 229 -2.57 -22.90 -9.56
N TYR A 230 -3.61 -22.11 -9.67
CA TYR A 230 -3.73 -21.13 -10.74
C TYR A 230 -2.92 -19.89 -10.40
N VAL A 231 -1.93 -19.58 -11.21
CA VAL A 231 -1.16 -18.36 -11.12
C VAL A 231 -1.24 -17.64 -12.46
N SER A 232 -1.51 -16.34 -12.42
CA SER A 232 -1.57 -15.50 -13.61
C SER A 232 -0.87 -14.17 -13.34
N ARG A 233 0.08 -13.84 -14.21
CA ARG A 233 0.67 -12.50 -14.27
C ARG A 233 -0.10 -11.67 -15.26
N GLU A 234 -0.59 -10.55 -14.83
CA GLU A 234 -1.43 -9.64 -15.59
C GLU A 234 -0.84 -8.23 -15.55
N SER A 235 -1.43 -7.31 -16.28
CA SER A 235 -1.07 -5.89 -16.28
C SER A 235 -2.28 -5.06 -15.86
N MET A 236 -2.07 -4.09 -14.96
CA MET A 236 -3.08 -3.06 -14.68
C MET A 236 -3.14 -2.03 -15.80
N GLY A 237 -2.05 -1.86 -16.53
CA GLY A 237 -1.85 -0.85 -17.53
C GLY A 237 -0.45 -0.27 -17.46
N ARG A 238 -0.28 0.94 -17.93
CA ARG A 238 1.00 1.63 -17.98
C ARG A 238 1.07 2.80 -17.00
N SER A 239 2.28 3.12 -16.58
CA SER A 239 2.59 4.30 -15.80
C SER A 239 2.45 5.60 -16.61
N THR A 240 2.35 6.72 -15.91
CA THR A 240 1.98 8.03 -16.51
C THR A 240 3.08 8.61 -17.39
N THR A 241 4.34 8.57 -16.98
CA THR A 241 5.43 9.32 -17.63
C THR A 241 6.20 8.46 -18.62
N ASP A 242 6.76 7.35 -18.14
CA ASP A 242 7.65 6.50 -18.92
C ASP A 242 6.94 5.33 -19.60
N GLY A 243 5.69 5.11 -19.23
CA GLY A 243 4.85 4.07 -19.82
C GLY A 243 5.33 2.68 -19.47
N TYR A 244 5.80 2.47 -18.24
CA TYR A 244 6.18 1.15 -17.73
C TYR A 244 4.94 0.32 -17.43
N ASP A 245 5.05 -0.98 -17.61
CA ASP A 245 4.00 -1.92 -17.24
C ASP A 245 3.85 -1.98 -15.72
N ILE A 246 2.61 -1.94 -15.24
CA ILE A 246 2.32 -2.12 -13.81
C ILE A 246 1.77 -3.54 -13.62
N PRO A 247 2.63 -4.49 -13.22
CA PRO A 247 2.24 -5.89 -13.13
C PRO A 247 1.48 -6.20 -11.85
N TYR A 248 0.59 -7.18 -11.94
CA TYR A 248 0.01 -7.85 -10.78
C TYR A 248 -0.08 -9.36 -10.98
N VAL A 249 -0.14 -10.10 -9.88
CA VAL A 249 -0.23 -11.56 -9.89
C VAL A 249 -1.49 -12.00 -9.18
N ILE A 250 -2.23 -12.93 -9.78
CA ILE A 250 -3.35 -13.63 -9.16
C ILE A 250 -2.88 -15.02 -8.75
N ILE A 251 -3.14 -15.42 -7.50
CA ILE A 251 -2.90 -16.76 -6.98
C ILE A 251 -4.21 -17.31 -6.45
N ALA A 252 -4.69 -18.42 -7.00
CA ALA A 252 -5.96 -19.05 -6.66
C ALA A 252 -5.86 -20.59 -6.71
N ASP A 253 -6.85 -21.28 -6.15
CA ASP A 253 -6.94 -22.73 -6.30
C ASP A 253 -7.14 -23.14 -7.77
N GLN A 254 -7.93 -22.37 -8.52
CA GLN A 254 -8.19 -22.59 -9.95
C GLN A 254 -8.74 -21.31 -10.62
N LYS A 255 -8.54 -21.19 -11.93
CA LYS A 255 -9.08 -20.06 -12.71
C LYS A 255 -10.59 -19.88 -12.58
N ALA A 256 -11.34 -20.99 -12.55
CA ALA A 256 -12.80 -20.94 -12.46
C ALA A 256 -13.29 -20.27 -11.17
N SER A 257 -12.48 -20.26 -10.10
CA SER A 257 -12.82 -19.55 -8.86
C SER A 257 -12.78 -18.03 -9.05
N VAL A 258 -11.78 -17.53 -9.78
CA VAL A 258 -11.67 -16.12 -10.14
C VAL A 258 -12.84 -15.71 -11.07
N ASP A 259 -13.12 -16.52 -12.10
CA ASP A 259 -14.21 -16.23 -13.03
C ASP A 259 -15.57 -16.19 -12.28
N ARG A 260 -15.80 -17.11 -11.35
CA ARG A 260 -17.03 -17.16 -10.54
C ARG A 260 -17.16 -15.97 -9.59
N TRP A 261 -16.03 -15.46 -9.05
CA TRP A 261 -16.06 -14.23 -8.27
C TRP A 261 -16.50 -13.04 -9.12
N LEU A 262 -16.00 -12.90 -10.34
CA LEU A 262 -16.40 -11.82 -11.25
C LEU A 262 -17.91 -11.92 -11.62
N GLU A 263 -18.45 -13.12 -11.76
CA GLU A 263 -19.91 -13.32 -11.93
C GLU A 263 -20.69 -12.88 -10.69
N TYR A 264 -20.15 -13.14 -9.49
CA TYR A 264 -20.75 -12.70 -8.24
C TYR A 264 -20.75 -11.17 -8.12
N THR A 265 -19.64 -10.50 -8.45
CA THR A 265 -19.55 -9.02 -8.39
C THR A 265 -20.56 -8.35 -9.31
N GLU A 266 -20.72 -8.84 -10.52
CA GLU A 266 -21.75 -8.34 -11.44
C GLU A 266 -23.17 -8.52 -10.86
N LEU A 267 -23.45 -9.68 -10.25
CA LEU A 267 -24.76 -9.97 -9.70
C LEU A 267 -25.06 -9.11 -8.46
N VAL A 268 -24.09 -8.99 -7.53
CA VAL A 268 -24.33 -8.25 -6.29
C VAL A 268 -24.52 -6.74 -6.52
N GLU A 269 -23.92 -6.19 -7.58
CA GLU A 269 -24.15 -4.81 -7.98
C GLU A 269 -25.51 -4.61 -8.70
N GLN A 270 -26.00 -5.65 -9.37
CA GLN A 270 -27.29 -5.57 -10.10
C GLN A 270 -28.49 -5.86 -9.22
N ASP A 271 -28.41 -6.89 -8.38
CA ASP A 271 -29.50 -7.36 -7.52
C ASP A 271 -28.95 -7.87 -6.17
N PRO A 272 -28.48 -6.96 -5.30
CA PRO A 272 -27.94 -7.32 -4.00
C PRO A 272 -28.98 -8.00 -3.08
N ASP A 273 -30.27 -7.69 -3.24
CA ASP A 273 -31.32 -8.31 -2.44
C ASP A 273 -31.49 -9.80 -2.79
N LEU A 274 -31.34 -10.15 -4.07
CA LEU A 274 -31.28 -11.55 -4.50
C LEU A 274 -30.06 -12.25 -3.92
N VAL A 275 -28.88 -11.59 -3.94
CA VAL A 275 -27.65 -12.15 -3.37
C VAL A 275 -27.79 -12.36 -1.87
N LEU A 276 -28.37 -11.42 -1.13
CA LEU A 276 -28.66 -11.57 0.31
C LEU A 276 -29.59 -12.75 0.61
N ALA A 277 -30.56 -13.01 -0.25
CA ALA A 277 -31.41 -14.20 -0.12
C ALA A 277 -30.63 -15.50 -0.40
N GLN A 278 -29.79 -15.49 -1.42
CA GLN A 278 -28.96 -16.63 -1.81
C GLN A 278 -27.87 -16.95 -0.78
N LEU A 279 -27.27 -15.95 -0.13
CA LEU A 279 -26.33 -16.15 0.97
C LEU A 279 -26.97 -16.93 2.13
N LYS A 280 -28.22 -16.57 2.49
CA LYS A 280 -28.99 -17.30 3.52
C LYS A 280 -29.32 -18.75 3.14
N GLU A 281 -29.35 -19.03 1.87
CA GLU A 281 -29.58 -20.38 1.32
C GLU A 281 -28.28 -21.19 1.18
N GLY A 282 -27.12 -20.60 1.49
CA GLY A 282 -25.80 -21.24 1.37
C GLY A 282 -25.31 -21.37 -0.08
N LYS A 283 -25.90 -20.64 -1.02
CA LYS A 283 -25.54 -20.76 -2.45
C LYS A 283 -24.12 -20.28 -2.77
N TRP A 284 -23.57 -19.43 -1.91
CA TRP A 284 -22.26 -18.80 -2.07
C TRP A 284 -21.21 -19.30 -1.08
N ASP A 285 -21.51 -20.38 -0.32
CA ASP A 285 -20.60 -20.92 0.70
C ASP A 285 -19.25 -21.38 0.09
N ASP A 286 -19.27 -21.83 -1.16
CA ASP A 286 -18.11 -22.30 -1.91
C ASP A 286 -17.43 -21.19 -2.74
N LEU A 287 -17.85 -19.94 -2.59
CA LEU A 287 -17.21 -18.81 -3.28
C LEU A 287 -15.84 -18.50 -2.71
N ARG A 288 -14.84 -18.32 -3.57
CA ARG A 288 -13.53 -17.80 -3.19
C ARG A 288 -13.55 -16.29 -3.33
N VAL A 289 -13.08 -15.60 -2.32
CA VAL A 289 -13.12 -14.13 -2.27
C VAL A 289 -11.73 -13.54 -2.41
N PRO A 290 -11.55 -12.42 -3.13
CA PRO A 290 -10.24 -11.81 -3.31
C PRO A 290 -9.79 -10.99 -2.11
N MET A 291 -8.51 -11.10 -1.80
CA MET A 291 -7.77 -10.13 -1.01
C MET A 291 -6.66 -9.51 -1.85
N PHE A 292 -6.47 -8.23 -1.70
CA PHE A 292 -5.41 -7.48 -2.38
C PHE A 292 -4.33 -7.08 -1.39
N ALA A 293 -3.09 -7.19 -1.83
CA ALA A 293 -1.92 -6.66 -1.15
C ALA A 293 -1.15 -5.77 -2.12
N SER A 294 -0.93 -4.52 -1.76
CA SER A 294 -0.35 -3.50 -2.61
C SER A 294 0.62 -2.58 -1.87
N ASN A 295 1.54 -1.98 -2.61
CA ASN A 295 2.33 -0.84 -2.19
C ASN A 295 2.21 0.27 -3.25
N VAL A 296 2.28 1.53 -2.81
CA VAL A 296 2.15 2.71 -3.67
C VAL A 296 3.33 3.68 -3.54
N HIS A 297 4.05 3.64 -2.42
CA HIS A 297 5.21 4.49 -2.20
C HIS A 297 6.52 3.74 -2.41
N SER A 298 7.14 3.98 -3.50
CA SER A 298 8.30 3.22 -3.98
C SER A 298 9.54 3.31 -3.09
N ASN A 299 9.68 4.37 -2.30
CA ASN A 299 10.75 4.49 -1.31
C ASN A 299 10.48 3.68 -0.03
N GLU A 300 9.33 3.03 0.07
CA GLU A 300 8.94 2.12 1.14
C GLU A 300 9.15 0.65 0.72
N ASN A 301 10.29 0.39 0.14
CA ASN A 301 10.65 -0.83 -0.58
C ASN A 301 10.56 -2.13 0.24
N ALA A 302 10.62 -2.07 1.56
CA ALA A 302 10.41 -3.23 2.42
C ALA A 302 9.00 -3.82 2.27
N ALA A 303 8.01 -2.99 1.97
CA ALA A 303 6.65 -3.43 1.67
C ALA A 303 6.60 -4.28 0.40
N VAL A 304 7.28 -3.81 -0.65
CA VAL A 304 7.37 -4.54 -1.94
C VAL A 304 7.97 -5.92 -1.73
N ASN A 305 9.09 -6.00 -1.01
CA ASN A 305 9.74 -7.27 -0.71
C ASN A 305 8.82 -8.21 0.08
N GLY A 306 8.20 -7.71 1.14
CA GLY A 306 7.30 -8.53 1.95
C GLY A 306 6.07 -9.04 1.17
N ILE A 307 5.54 -8.25 0.25
CA ILE A 307 4.43 -8.66 -0.62
C ILE A 307 4.87 -9.78 -1.57
N LEU A 308 6.06 -9.68 -2.16
CA LEU A 308 6.60 -10.73 -3.03
C LEU A 308 6.90 -12.01 -2.26
N GLU A 309 7.49 -11.89 -1.04
CA GLU A 309 7.72 -13.04 -0.15
C GLU A 309 6.41 -13.73 0.25
N PHE A 310 5.30 -12.99 0.39
CA PHE A 310 3.99 -13.62 0.58
C PHE A 310 3.58 -14.47 -0.62
N GLY A 311 3.82 -13.99 -1.84
CA GLY A 311 3.61 -14.78 -3.06
C GLY A 311 4.42 -16.07 -3.06
N HIS A 312 5.71 -15.99 -2.75
CA HIS A 312 6.59 -17.17 -2.61
C HIS A 312 6.13 -18.11 -1.49
N MET A 313 5.74 -17.58 -0.34
CA MET A 313 5.21 -18.37 0.76
C MET A 313 4.03 -19.25 0.30
N LEU A 314 3.10 -18.68 -0.49
CA LEU A 314 1.94 -19.40 -1.02
C LEU A 314 2.29 -20.47 -2.07
N LEU A 315 3.34 -20.25 -2.88
CA LEU A 315 3.66 -21.11 -4.00
C LEU A 315 4.68 -22.19 -3.68
N GLU A 316 5.55 -21.96 -2.70
CA GLU A 316 6.67 -22.83 -2.37
C GLU A 316 6.37 -23.79 -1.20
N ASN A 317 5.26 -23.57 -0.47
CA ASN A 317 4.91 -24.38 0.70
C ASN A 317 3.57 -25.09 0.51
N GLU A 318 3.48 -26.35 0.91
CA GLU A 318 2.19 -27.05 1.04
C GLU A 318 1.46 -26.61 2.31
N THR A 319 2.23 -26.37 3.38
CA THR A 319 1.71 -25.92 4.68
C THR A 319 2.63 -24.89 5.30
N VAL A 320 2.05 -23.98 6.05
CA VAL A 320 2.76 -22.95 6.82
C VAL A 320 2.29 -23.00 8.26
N ASP A 321 3.23 -23.05 9.20
CA ASP A 321 2.92 -22.90 10.62
C ASP A 321 2.77 -21.44 10.97
N VAL A 322 1.58 -21.04 11.40
CA VAL A 322 1.22 -19.65 11.73
C VAL A 322 0.94 -19.54 13.21
N LYS A 323 1.71 -18.73 13.89
CA LYS A 323 1.44 -18.37 15.28
C LYS A 323 0.40 -17.29 15.34
N THR A 324 -0.51 -17.42 16.31
CA THR A 324 -1.56 -16.44 16.60
C THR A 324 -1.56 -16.11 18.09
N LEU A 325 -2.16 -14.99 18.44
CA LEU A 325 -2.33 -14.55 19.82
C LEU A 325 -3.80 -14.64 20.18
N THR A 326 -4.13 -15.37 21.24
CA THR A 326 -5.53 -15.61 21.68
C THR A 326 -5.92 -14.80 22.90
N GLY A 327 -5.07 -13.87 23.31
CA GLY A 327 -5.31 -12.96 24.42
C GLY A 327 -4.08 -12.75 25.30
N PHE A 328 -4.29 -12.05 26.42
CA PHE A 328 -3.22 -11.76 27.37
C PHE A 328 -3.08 -12.81 28.46
N THR A 329 -1.84 -13.08 28.85
CA THR A 329 -1.54 -13.66 30.17
C THR A 329 -1.84 -12.67 31.28
N GLU A 330 -1.75 -13.09 32.55
CA GLU A 330 -1.91 -12.17 33.67
C GLU A 330 -0.82 -11.07 33.70
N ALA A 331 0.40 -11.38 33.25
CA ALA A 331 1.46 -10.40 33.08
C ALA A 331 1.16 -9.38 31.97
N GLY A 332 0.57 -9.84 30.85
CA GLY A 332 0.12 -8.98 29.78
C GLY A 332 -1.00 -8.04 30.19
N LYS A 333 -1.99 -8.56 30.92
CA LYS A 333 -3.08 -7.73 31.48
C LYS A 333 -2.57 -6.65 32.44
N ALA A 334 -1.59 -6.99 33.28
CA ALA A 334 -1.00 -6.03 34.20
C ALA A 334 -0.24 -4.93 33.45
N LEU A 335 0.52 -5.28 32.42
CA LEU A 335 1.24 -4.31 31.59
C LEU A 335 0.27 -3.42 30.82
N LEU A 336 -0.78 -4.00 30.22
CA LEU A 336 -1.83 -3.22 29.55
C LEU A 336 -2.50 -2.23 30.50
N ALA A 337 -2.85 -2.66 31.73
CA ALA A 337 -3.46 -1.80 32.71
C ALA A 337 -2.55 -0.62 33.12
N GLU A 338 -1.24 -0.86 33.21
CA GLU A 338 -0.24 0.18 33.46
C GLU A 338 -0.19 1.20 32.31
N GLU A 339 -0.18 0.73 31.06
CA GLU A 339 -0.20 1.59 29.88
C GLU A 339 -1.48 2.40 29.75
N MET A 340 -2.62 1.78 29.97
CA MET A 340 -3.90 2.48 29.99
C MET A 340 -3.95 3.55 31.09
N ALA A 341 -3.45 3.25 32.26
CA ALA A 341 -3.38 4.22 33.35
C ALA A 341 -2.48 5.41 33.00
N ARG A 342 -1.36 5.16 32.35
CA ARG A 342 -0.44 6.19 31.87
C ARG A 342 -1.07 7.07 30.79
N ASN A 343 -1.80 6.49 29.87
CA ASN A 343 -2.50 7.21 28.82
C ASN A 343 -3.70 8.00 29.38
N ASN A 344 -4.50 7.40 30.26
CA ASN A 344 -5.59 8.08 30.92
C ASN A 344 -5.15 9.27 31.78
N ALA A 345 -3.94 9.24 32.32
CA ALA A 345 -3.38 10.39 33.01
C ALA A 345 -3.14 11.61 32.08
N LYS A 346 -2.93 11.35 30.80
CA LYS A 346 -2.74 12.40 29.77
C LYS A 346 -4.06 12.88 29.17
N THR A 347 -5.04 11.99 29.02
CA THR A 347 -6.32 12.23 28.36
C THR A 347 -7.47 11.49 29.05
N PRO A 348 -7.82 11.86 30.30
CA PRO A 348 -8.61 10.98 31.20
C PRO A 348 -10.02 10.66 30.74
N ASP A 349 -10.70 11.57 30.07
CA ASP A 349 -12.12 11.39 29.73
C ASP A 349 -12.32 10.77 28.34
N LEU A 350 -11.38 10.96 27.45
CA LEU A 350 -11.52 10.61 26.06
C LEU A 350 -11.34 9.11 25.80
N ILE A 351 -10.34 8.52 26.43
CA ILE A 351 -10.05 7.10 26.29
C ILE A 351 -11.21 6.26 26.81
N LYS A 352 -11.91 6.74 27.85
CA LYS A 352 -13.04 6.05 28.42
C LYS A 352 -14.24 5.99 27.47
N ASP A 353 -14.51 7.05 26.74
CA ASP A 353 -15.62 7.07 25.76
C ASP A 353 -15.31 6.18 24.56
N TYR A 354 -14.08 6.22 24.09
CA TYR A 354 -13.62 5.35 23.00
C TYR A 354 -13.49 3.89 23.41
N ALA A 355 -13.16 3.60 24.67
CA ALA A 355 -13.09 2.23 25.15
C ALA A 355 -14.44 1.53 25.14
N SER A 356 -15.53 2.25 25.31
CA SER A 356 -16.88 1.68 25.17
C SER A 356 -17.21 1.30 23.73
N TYR A 357 -16.61 1.95 22.77
CA TYR A 357 -16.77 1.71 21.35
C TYR A 357 -15.87 0.62 20.81
N LEU A 358 -14.65 0.69 21.23
CA LEU A 358 -13.56 -0.13 20.73
C LEU A 358 -13.02 -1.01 21.86
N GLY A 359 -13.93 -1.44 22.75
CA GLY A 359 -13.58 -2.11 24.01
C GLY A 359 -12.69 -3.31 23.83
N TYR A 360 -12.89 -4.07 22.75
CA TYR A 360 -12.04 -5.21 22.46
C TYR A 360 -10.64 -4.80 21.98
N ILE A 361 -10.47 -3.65 21.35
CA ILE A 361 -9.16 -3.13 20.99
C ILE A 361 -8.41 -2.71 22.25
N ARG A 362 -9.13 -2.26 23.27
CA ARG A 362 -8.56 -1.68 24.46
C ARG A 362 -8.56 -2.55 25.68
N GLY A 363 -8.76 -3.80 25.55
CA GLY A 363 -8.46 -4.60 26.67
C GLY A 363 -9.44 -5.63 27.13
N GLU A 364 -10.65 -5.67 26.65
CA GLU A 364 -11.51 -6.81 26.98
C GLU A 364 -11.03 -8.06 26.28
N ASN A 365 -10.64 -7.92 25.02
CA ASN A 365 -10.06 -8.98 24.23
C ASN A 365 -8.80 -8.52 23.45
N GLY A 366 -8.47 -7.25 23.50
CA GLY A 366 -7.37 -6.68 22.74
C GLY A 366 -6.00 -6.99 23.34
N TYR A 367 -5.07 -7.24 22.50
CA TYR A 367 -3.66 -7.42 22.81
C TYR A 367 -2.78 -6.46 22.00
N ASN A 368 -3.37 -5.41 21.53
CA ASN A 368 -2.75 -4.37 20.73
C ASN A 368 -2.64 -3.05 21.48
N HIS A 369 -1.99 -2.12 20.88
CA HIS A 369 -1.87 -0.72 21.27
C HIS A 369 -1.80 -0.39 22.72
N TRP A 370 -1.12 -1.15 23.46
CA TRP A 370 -0.68 -0.80 24.78
C TRP A 370 0.56 0.09 24.72
N THR A 371 1.06 0.32 23.53
CA THR A 371 2.09 1.31 23.30
C THR A 371 1.49 2.49 22.58
N THR A 372 1.89 3.66 22.95
CA THR A 372 1.57 4.89 22.24
C THR A 372 2.81 5.43 21.58
N SER A 373 2.62 6.22 20.53
CA SER A 373 3.70 6.93 19.88
C SER A 373 4.66 7.55 20.90
N GLY A 374 5.90 7.17 20.85
CA GLY A 374 6.95 7.61 21.79
C GLY A 374 7.17 6.72 23.02
N SER A 375 6.23 5.86 23.40
CA SER A 375 6.45 4.88 24.47
C SER A 375 6.75 3.49 23.96
N SER A 376 6.36 3.20 22.75
CA SER A 376 6.67 1.97 22.03
C SER A 376 8.16 1.73 21.81
N LYS A 377 8.96 2.77 21.82
CA LYS A 377 10.42 2.68 21.58
C LYS A 377 11.18 1.76 22.52
N GLY A 378 10.60 1.40 23.66
CA GLY A 378 11.17 0.45 24.61
C GLY A 378 10.74 -1.00 24.39
N LEU A 379 9.79 -1.26 23.49
CA LEU A 379 9.18 -2.58 23.31
C LEU A 379 9.58 -3.25 21.99
N TYR A 380 10.43 -2.61 21.20
CA TYR A 380 10.90 -3.15 19.93
C TYR A 380 12.05 -4.14 20.10
N SER A 381 12.30 -4.89 19.05
CA SER A 381 13.49 -5.70 18.88
C SER A 381 13.70 -6.73 19.99
N GLY A 382 12.70 -7.57 20.25
CA GLY A 382 12.80 -8.67 21.19
C GLY A 382 12.88 -8.27 22.67
N GLN A 383 12.64 -7.00 23.00
CA GLN A 383 12.64 -6.56 24.40
C GLN A 383 11.37 -6.99 25.15
N LEU A 384 10.30 -7.24 24.44
CA LEU A 384 9.07 -7.81 24.99
C LEU A 384 9.09 -9.33 24.77
N ASP A 385 9.08 -10.09 25.84
CA ASP A 385 8.90 -11.53 25.78
C ASP A 385 7.43 -11.86 25.40
N LEU A 386 7.22 -12.23 24.16
CA LEU A 386 5.88 -12.47 23.60
C LEU A 386 5.11 -13.50 24.41
N GLU A 387 5.72 -14.64 24.72
CA GLU A 387 5.08 -15.74 25.45
C GLU A 387 4.77 -15.38 26.92
N LYS A 388 5.52 -14.45 27.48
CA LYS A 388 5.25 -13.95 28.83
C LYS A 388 3.97 -13.13 28.88
N TYR A 389 3.68 -12.36 27.85
CA TYR A 389 2.61 -11.37 27.84
C TYR A 389 1.37 -11.81 27.06
N TYR A 390 1.51 -12.72 26.13
CA TYR A 390 0.44 -13.23 25.29
C TYR A 390 0.24 -14.73 25.42
N ASN A 391 -0.99 -15.18 25.23
CA ASN A 391 -1.27 -16.60 24.97
C ASN A 391 -1.01 -16.86 23.48
N VAL A 392 0.05 -17.60 23.19
CA VAL A 392 0.47 -17.93 21.82
C VAL A 392 -0.09 -19.30 21.45
N GLU A 393 -0.78 -19.38 20.33
CA GLU A 393 -1.22 -20.62 19.70
C GLU A 393 -0.62 -20.72 18.30
N SER A 394 -0.59 -21.93 17.73
CA SER A 394 -0.06 -22.17 16.40
C SER A 394 -1.04 -23.03 15.61
N GLU A 395 -1.30 -22.62 14.36
CA GLU A 395 -2.09 -23.39 13.39
C GLU A 395 -1.20 -23.76 12.22
N THR A 396 -1.21 -25.03 11.80
CA THR A 396 -0.60 -25.46 10.54
C THR A 396 -1.61 -25.26 9.43
N VAL A 397 -1.41 -24.23 8.62
CA VAL A 397 -2.31 -23.87 7.53
C VAL A 397 -1.92 -24.60 6.26
N ASN A 398 -2.84 -25.36 5.69
CA ASN A 398 -2.68 -25.93 4.35
C ASN A 398 -3.03 -24.86 3.30
N ILE A 399 -2.09 -24.52 2.44
CA ILE A 399 -2.24 -23.42 1.48
C ILE A 399 -3.35 -23.71 0.47
N LYS A 400 -3.37 -24.94 -0.08
CA LYS A 400 -4.39 -25.32 -1.07
C LYS A 400 -5.79 -25.32 -0.47
N GLU A 401 -5.93 -25.69 0.78
CA GLU A 401 -7.20 -25.64 1.51
C GLU A 401 -7.61 -24.20 1.79
N LEU A 402 -6.71 -23.35 2.25
CA LEU A 402 -6.96 -21.91 2.45
C LEU A 402 -7.47 -21.24 1.16
N LEU A 403 -6.85 -21.56 0.03
CA LEU A 403 -7.23 -21.00 -1.27
C LEU A 403 -8.57 -21.55 -1.80
N THR A 404 -9.24 -22.47 -1.10
CA THR A 404 -10.66 -22.79 -1.38
C THR A 404 -11.65 -21.78 -0.81
N ASP A 405 -11.19 -20.83 -0.02
CA ASP A 405 -12.00 -19.74 0.55
C ASP A 405 -11.57 -18.37 0.04
N VAL A 406 -10.28 -18.20 -0.25
CA VAL A 406 -9.66 -16.93 -0.62
C VAL A 406 -8.87 -17.11 -1.92
N PHE A 407 -8.78 -16.07 -2.73
CA PHE A 407 -7.70 -15.94 -3.69
C PHE A 407 -6.99 -14.59 -3.51
N VAL A 408 -5.74 -14.54 -3.93
CA VAL A 408 -4.87 -13.40 -3.64
C VAL A 408 -4.56 -12.65 -4.92
N VAL A 409 -4.60 -11.33 -4.86
CA VAL A 409 -4.10 -10.43 -5.91
C VAL A 409 -2.96 -9.62 -5.33
N ILE A 410 -1.78 -9.82 -5.86
CA ILE A 410 -0.55 -9.14 -5.46
C ILE A 410 -0.26 -8.04 -6.46
N VAL A 411 -0.20 -6.80 -5.99
CA VAL A 411 0.28 -5.63 -6.72
C VAL A 411 1.54 -5.13 -6.01
N PRO A 412 2.72 -5.65 -6.33
CA PRO A 412 3.91 -5.38 -5.52
C PRO A 412 4.24 -3.89 -5.43
N GLU A 413 4.04 -3.17 -6.53
CA GLU A 413 4.30 -1.74 -6.64
C GLU A 413 3.39 -1.10 -7.69
N GLN A 414 2.60 -0.11 -7.28
CA GLN A 414 1.78 0.68 -8.21
C GLN A 414 2.62 1.74 -8.91
N ASN A 415 3.52 2.40 -8.18
CA ASN A 415 4.35 3.48 -8.68
C ASN A 415 5.70 2.96 -9.18
N VAL A 416 5.67 2.19 -10.27
CA VAL A 416 6.88 1.58 -10.85
C VAL A 416 7.93 2.59 -11.30
N GLU A 417 7.52 3.80 -11.71
CA GLU A 417 8.44 4.88 -12.07
C GLU A 417 9.19 5.42 -10.85
N GLY A 418 8.45 5.63 -9.76
CA GLY A 418 9.05 6.00 -8.48
C GLY A 418 10.00 4.92 -7.98
N TYR A 419 9.65 3.65 -8.17
CA TYR A 419 10.49 2.53 -7.73
C TYR A 419 11.82 2.46 -8.47
N GLU A 420 11.85 2.75 -9.76
CA GLU A 420 13.10 2.85 -10.52
C GLU A 420 14.06 3.88 -9.90
N HIS A 421 13.51 4.94 -9.32
CA HIS A 421 14.29 6.03 -8.74
C HIS A 421 14.23 6.09 -7.21
N MET A 422 13.59 5.13 -6.57
CA MET A 422 13.37 5.08 -5.11
C MET A 422 12.81 6.39 -4.55
N THR A 423 11.82 6.95 -5.24
CA THR A 423 11.15 8.19 -4.82
C THR A 423 9.73 7.90 -4.41
N ARG A 424 9.22 8.60 -3.42
CA ARG A 424 7.81 8.51 -3.00
C ARG A 424 6.85 8.87 -4.14
N THR A 425 7.23 9.87 -4.94
CA THR A 425 6.39 10.43 -6.00
C THR A 425 6.59 9.72 -7.33
N THR A 426 5.58 9.81 -8.19
CA THR A 426 5.67 9.39 -9.59
C THR A 426 6.69 10.22 -10.37
N GLY A 427 6.99 9.83 -11.60
CA GLY A 427 7.89 10.58 -12.51
C GLY A 427 7.48 12.04 -12.73
N GLN A 428 6.21 12.39 -12.49
CA GLN A 428 5.71 13.77 -12.56
C GLN A 428 5.86 14.54 -11.24
N GLY A 429 6.29 13.89 -10.16
CA GLY A 429 6.46 14.51 -8.86
C GLY A 429 5.20 14.57 -8.00
N TYR A 430 4.13 13.85 -8.37
CA TYR A 430 2.91 13.74 -7.57
C TYR A 430 2.97 12.52 -6.65
N ASP A 431 2.39 12.66 -5.46
CA ASP A 431 2.19 11.57 -4.52
C ASP A 431 0.94 10.77 -4.97
N PRO A 432 1.09 9.52 -5.42
CA PRO A 432 -0.06 8.73 -5.87
C PRO A 432 -1.04 8.45 -4.74
N ASN A 433 -0.57 8.25 -3.51
CA ASN A 433 -1.46 8.08 -2.36
C ASN A 433 -2.12 9.39 -1.89
N ARG A 434 -2.35 10.31 -2.80
CA ARG A 434 -3.15 11.54 -2.66
C ARG A 434 -4.05 11.76 -3.87
N ASP A 435 -4.06 10.83 -4.82
CA ASP A 435 -4.76 10.98 -6.10
C ASP A 435 -5.84 9.91 -6.36
N GLU A 436 -6.01 8.92 -5.50
CA GLU A 436 -6.93 7.79 -5.70
C GLU A 436 -8.39 8.24 -5.89
N ALA A 437 -8.81 9.31 -5.20
CA ALA A 437 -10.13 9.89 -5.41
C ALA A 437 -10.22 10.70 -6.71
N ASN A 438 -9.12 11.26 -7.21
CA ASN A 438 -9.10 12.10 -8.40
C ASN A 438 -8.71 11.32 -9.66
N GLN A 439 -7.80 10.35 -9.50
CA GLN A 439 -7.32 9.46 -10.57
C GLN A 439 -6.79 10.24 -11.77
N THR A 440 -5.96 11.24 -11.51
CA THR A 440 -5.29 12.03 -12.53
C THR A 440 -4.03 11.33 -13.05
N LEU A 441 -3.44 10.48 -12.23
CA LEU A 441 -2.34 9.61 -12.60
C LEU A 441 -2.85 8.30 -13.19
N PHE A 442 -2.09 7.71 -14.09
CA PHE A 442 -2.45 6.41 -14.67
C PHE A 442 -2.31 5.28 -13.65
N GLU A 443 -1.34 5.37 -12.77
CA GLU A 443 -1.12 4.48 -11.65
C GLU A 443 -2.42 4.31 -10.85
N ASP A 444 -2.99 5.42 -10.39
CA ASP A 444 -4.18 5.44 -9.54
C ASP A 444 -5.45 5.10 -10.33
N ALA A 445 -5.57 5.63 -11.55
CA ALA A 445 -6.68 5.29 -12.43
C ALA A 445 -6.73 3.78 -12.75
N ASN A 446 -5.57 3.14 -12.92
CA ASN A 446 -5.45 1.72 -13.20
C ASN A 446 -5.69 0.87 -11.96
N ALA A 447 -5.12 1.27 -10.81
CA ALA A 447 -5.31 0.57 -9.54
C ALA A 447 -6.78 0.58 -9.13
N MET A 448 -7.44 1.74 -9.17
CA MET A 448 -8.86 1.83 -8.81
C MET A 448 -9.78 1.15 -9.84
N ALA A 449 -9.40 1.12 -11.11
CA ALA A 449 -10.12 0.31 -12.10
C ALA A 449 -10.00 -1.19 -11.79
N LEU A 450 -8.84 -1.66 -11.31
CA LEU A 450 -8.65 -3.03 -10.88
C LEU A 450 -9.48 -3.34 -9.62
N VAL A 451 -9.48 -2.45 -8.65
CA VAL A 451 -10.30 -2.53 -7.44
C VAL A 451 -11.79 -2.58 -7.79
N ASN A 452 -12.26 -1.70 -8.66
CA ASN A 452 -13.67 -1.68 -9.09
C ASN A 452 -14.06 -2.95 -9.87
N LYS A 453 -13.14 -3.52 -10.65
CA LYS A 453 -13.37 -4.76 -11.39
C LYS A 453 -13.53 -5.97 -10.46
N PHE A 454 -12.65 -6.07 -9.48
CA PHE A 454 -12.66 -7.21 -8.57
C PHE A 454 -13.57 -7.00 -7.36
N ASN A 455 -13.79 -5.76 -6.96
CA ASN A 455 -14.54 -5.44 -5.75
C ASN A 455 -14.10 -6.32 -4.55
N PRO A 456 -12.81 -6.26 -4.17
CA PRO A 456 -12.21 -7.23 -3.27
C PRO A 456 -12.83 -7.16 -1.87
N MET A 457 -12.75 -8.26 -1.12
CA MET A 457 -13.18 -8.24 0.29
C MET A 457 -12.22 -7.42 1.15
N VAL A 458 -10.94 -7.45 0.84
CA VAL A 458 -9.91 -6.72 1.56
C VAL A 458 -8.92 -6.09 0.57
N PHE A 459 -8.55 -4.85 0.83
CA PHE A 459 -7.45 -4.15 0.18
C PHE A 459 -6.48 -3.67 1.26
N THR A 460 -5.30 -4.25 1.29
CA THR A 460 -4.23 -3.87 2.21
C THR A 460 -3.15 -3.13 1.45
N GLU A 461 -2.96 -1.88 1.80
CA GLU A 461 -1.89 -1.04 1.29
C GLU A 461 -0.79 -0.98 2.33
N ILE A 462 0.39 -1.47 1.97
CA ILE A 462 1.52 -1.62 2.88
C ILE A 462 2.50 -0.49 2.61
N HIS A 463 2.80 0.23 3.67
CA HIS A 463 3.64 1.41 3.70
C HIS A 463 4.82 1.26 4.66
N GLY A 464 5.52 2.31 4.90
CA GLY A 464 6.55 2.55 5.90
C GLY A 464 7.04 3.99 5.73
N ARG A 465 7.71 4.56 6.65
CA ARG A 465 8.36 3.99 7.82
C ARG A 465 7.99 4.85 9.01
N VAL A 466 7.35 4.25 9.96
CA VAL A 466 6.95 4.91 11.19
C VAL A 466 7.65 4.31 12.41
N ASP A 467 7.36 4.84 13.61
CA ASP A 467 8.00 4.37 14.84
C ASP A 467 7.46 3.00 15.33
N ALA A 468 6.35 2.51 14.78
CA ALA A 468 5.66 1.30 15.24
C ALA A 468 5.26 0.38 14.07
N VAL A 469 4.98 -0.89 14.36
CA VAL A 469 4.12 -1.71 13.50
C VAL A 469 2.73 -1.13 13.65
N LEU A 470 2.23 -0.45 12.62
CA LEU A 470 1.00 0.29 12.70
C LEU A 470 0.00 -0.23 11.69
N ILE A 471 -1.15 -0.66 12.18
CA ILE A 471 -2.24 -1.18 11.37
C ILE A 471 -3.43 -0.24 11.51
N GLU A 472 -3.84 0.36 10.41
CA GLU A 472 -4.98 1.26 10.37
C GLU A 472 -6.12 0.68 9.54
N PRO A 473 -7.08 0.03 10.16
CA PRO A 473 -8.34 -0.25 9.47
C PRO A 473 -9.09 1.06 9.23
N CYS A 474 -9.63 1.22 8.04
CA CYS A 474 -10.36 2.43 7.65
C CYS A 474 -11.75 2.47 8.34
N THR A 475 -11.78 2.79 9.61
CA THR A 475 -12.98 2.73 10.45
C THR A 475 -13.46 4.06 11.03
N PRO A 476 -12.74 5.16 10.89
CA PRO A 476 -13.10 6.36 11.61
C PRO A 476 -14.33 7.08 11.02
N PRO A 477 -15.03 7.90 11.82
CA PRO A 477 -16.33 8.43 11.47
C PRO A 477 -16.32 9.68 10.56
N HIS A 478 -15.26 9.92 9.83
CA HIS A 478 -15.11 11.18 9.10
C HIS A 478 -15.62 11.19 7.68
N GLU A 479 -15.58 10.06 7.01
CA GLU A 479 -16.08 9.99 5.64
C GLU A 479 -17.59 9.70 5.67
N PRO A 480 -18.44 10.69 5.34
CA PRO A 480 -19.89 10.53 5.49
C PRO A 480 -20.50 9.53 4.50
N ASN A 481 -19.75 9.12 3.49
CA ASN A 481 -20.20 8.16 2.49
C ASN A 481 -19.98 6.69 2.90
N TYR A 482 -19.28 6.43 4.02
CA TYR A 482 -19.10 5.08 4.53
C TYR A 482 -20.31 4.58 5.32
N GLU A 483 -20.59 3.29 5.22
CA GLU A 483 -21.64 2.61 5.98
C GLU A 483 -21.04 1.94 7.23
N TYR A 484 -20.61 2.75 8.20
CA TYR A 484 -19.83 2.31 9.36
C TYR A 484 -20.45 1.17 10.18
N ASP A 485 -21.77 1.16 10.30
CA ASP A 485 -22.48 0.11 11.01
C ASP A 485 -22.35 -1.27 10.40
N LEU A 486 -22.02 -1.34 9.11
CA LEU A 486 -21.76 -2.60 8.42
C LEU A 486 -20.31 -3.04 8.47
N ILE A 487 -19.38 -2.08 8.59
CA ILE A 487 -17.97 -2.36 8.33
C ILE A 487 -17.08 -2.24 9.57
N ALA A 488 -17.35 -1.29 10.47
CA ALA A 488 -16.38 -0.86 11.47
C ALA A 488 -15.90 -1.99 12.39
N GLU A 489 -16.81 -2.76 12.98
CA GLU A 489 -16.43 -3.85 13.89
C GLU A 489 -15.58 -4.91 13.19
N GLN A 490 -15.96 -5.24 11.97
CA GLN A 490 -15.27 -6.27 11.18
C GLN A 490 -13.90 -5.81 10.72
N PHE A 491 -13.77 -4.55 10.28
CA PHE A 491 -12.49 -3.97 9.86
C PHE A 491 -11.50 -3.88 11.01
N ILE A 492 -11.96 -3.53 12.20
CA ILE A 492 -11.12 -3.49 13.39
C ILE A 492 -10.60 -4.89 13.73
N LYS A 493 -11.45 -5.91 13.73
CA LYS A 493 -11.03 -7.30 13.97
C LYS A 493 -10.06 -7.83 12.91
N LEU A 494 -10.28 -7.43 11.67
CA LEU A 494 -9.38 -7.76 10.56
C LEU A 494 -8.01 -7.10 10.76
N GLY A 495 -7.97 -5.80 11.09
CA GLY A 495 -6.71 -5.10 11.39
C GLY A 495 -5.98 -5.73 12.57
N GLU A 496 -6.71 -6.16 13.60
CA GLU A 496 -6.17 -6.90 14.73
C GLU A 496 -5.53 -8.23 14.28
N ALA A 497 -6.18 -8.97 13.40
CA ALA A 497 -5.65 -10.22 12.87
C ALA A 497 -4.34 -10.01 12.09
N VAL A 498 -4.26 -8.95 11.29
CA VAL A 498 -3.04 -8.55 10.57
C VAL A 498 -1.91 -8.24 11.54
N GLY A 499 -2.18 -7.39 12.53
CA GLY A 499 -1.18 -7.02 13.55
C GLY A 499 -0.70 -8.22 14.37
N VAL A 500 -1.59 -9.13 14.73
CA VAL A 500 -1.26 -10.39 15.42
C VAL A 500 -0.32 -11.24 14.57
N GLY A 501 -0.63 -11.44 13.29
CA GLY A 501 0.22 -12.19 12.38
C GLY A 501 1.60 -11.55 12.24
N ALA A 502 1.63 -10.24 12.11
CA ALA A 502 2.86 -9.48 11.98
C ALA A 502 3.81 -9.67 13.18
N ILE A 503 3.30 -9.64 14.41
CA ILE A 503 4.16 -9.71 15.60
C ILE A 503 4.37 -11.14 16.12
N ALA A 504 3.41 -12.05 15.96
CA ALA A 504 3.50 -13.39 16.52
C ALA A 504 4.56 -14.27 15.83
N ASN A 505 4.85 -13.96 14.56
CA ASN A 505 5.78 -14.72 13.72
C ASN A 505 7.08 -13.96 13.42
N ASN A 506 7.28 -12.81 14.02
CA ASN A 506 8.42 -11.95 13.76
C ASN A 506 9.41 -11.99 14.93
N PRO A 507 10.70 -12.22 14.71
CA PRO A 507 11.70 -12.22 15.78
C PRO A 507 12.05 -10.80 16.29
N ASP A 508 11.77 -9.75 15.50
CA ASP A 508 12.28 -8.41 15.75
C ASP A 508 11.25 -7.49 16.41
N HIS A 509 9.95 -7.72 16.12
CA HIS A 509 8.86 -6.91 16.62
C HIS A 509 7.83 -7.76 17.35
N ASN A 510 7.35 -7.29 18.48
CA ASN A 510 6.48 -8.02 19.39
C ASN A 510 5.32 -7.17 19.92
N SER A 511 5.07 -6.04 19.30
CA SER A 511 3.91 -5.18 19.56
C SER A 511 3.49 -4.45 18.29
N PHE A 512 2.22 -4.10 18.19
CA PHE A 512 1.68 -3.28 17.12
C PHE A 512 0.72 -2.22 17.66
N GLU A 513 0.51 -1.19 16.90
CA GLU A 513 -0.47 -0.14 17.18
C GLU A 513 -1.61 -0.19 16.16
N MET A 514 -2.83 0.02 16.65
CA MET A 514 -3.99 0.35 15.82
C MET A 514 -4.44 1.74 16.23
N PRO A 515 -3.97 2.79 15.54
CA PRO A 515 -4.31 4.14 15.92
C PRO A 515 -5.81 4.35 15.74
N PHE A 516 -6.37 5.09 16.70
CA PHE A 516 -7.71 5.59 16.52
C PHE A 516 -7.61 6.82 15.67
N ARG A 517 -7.85 6.65 14.41
CA ARG A 517 -8.08 7.79 13.54
C ARG A 517 -9.16 8.65 14.15
N ASP A 518 -9.09 9.91 13.89
CA ASP A 518 -10.18 10.81 14.25
C ASP A 518 -10.44 10.91 15.72
N PHE A 519 -9.41 10.69 16.45
CA PHE A 519 -9.47 10.67 17.88
C PHE A 519 -9.63 12.07 18.43
N LEU A 520 -10.78 12.35 19.00
CA LEU A 520 -11.05 13.60 19.69
C LEU A 520 -10.31 13.63 21.03
N ARG A 521 -9.31 14.46 21.17
CA ARG A 521 -8.64 14.72 22.43
C ARG A 521 -9.25 15.94 23.08
N GLY A 522 -9.25 15.93 24.41
CA GLY A 522 -9.51 17.13 25.16
C GLY A 522 -8.47 18.20 24.86
N ASN A 523 -8.91 19.39 24.51
CA ASN A 523 -8.07 20.54 24.29
C ASN A 523 -8.58 21.72 25.10
N GLU A 524 -7.69 22.39 25.81
CA GLU A 524 -8.02 23.57 26.63
C GLU A 524 -8.58 24.74 25.79
N THR A 525 -8.30 24.76 24.51
CA THR A 525 -8.75 25.79 23.58
C THR A 525 -10.08 25.50 22.91
N SER A 526 -10.57 24.26 22.99
CA SER A 526 -11.85 23.88 22.42
C SER A 526 -13.02 24.32 23.32
N PRO A 527 -14.07 24.98 22.78
CA PRO A 527 -15.25 25.35 23.56
C PRO A 527 -15.96 24.17 24.21
N THR A 528 -15.85 22.97 23.63
CA THR A 528 -16.43 21.74 24.14
C THR A 528 -15.48 20.93 25.01
N GLY A 529 -14.22 21.34 25.14
CA GLY A 529 -13.15 20.56 25.73
C GLY A 529 -12.76 19.33 24.94
N LYS A 530 -13.31 19.18 23.74
CA LYS A 530 -13.00 18.10 22.80
C LYS A 530 -12.62 18.73 21.47
N GLU A 531 -11.43 18.51 21.03
CA GLU A 531 -10.91 18.99 19.75
C GLU A 531 -10.20 17.87 19.04
N TRP A 532 -10.27 17.88 17.73
CA TRP A 532 -9.36 17.11 16.91
C TRP A 532 -7.95 17.43 17.31
N THR A 533 -7.30 16.48 17.85
CA THR A 533 -5.86 16.49 17.77
C THR A 533 -5.53 15.71 16.55
N GLN A 534 -4.73 16.30 15.78
CA GLN A 534 -4.10 15.74 14.59
C GLN A 534 -4.26 14.22 14.57
N PRO A 535 -5.18 13.68 13.79
CA PRO A 535 -5.23 12.24 13.56
C PRO A 535 -3.87 11.84 13.02
N TRP A 536 -3.50 10.62 13.22
CA TRP A 536 -2.26 10.13 12.67
C TRP A 536 -2.30 10.28 11.15
N ASP A 537 -3.41 9.96 10.55
CA ASP A 537 -3.69 10.22 9.16
C ASP A 537 -5.13 10.71 9.01
N ASP A 538 -5.42 11.45 7.95
CA ASP A 538 -6.74 12.00 7.74
C ASP A 538 -7.61 11.08 6.90
N MET A 539 -8.91 11.13 7.13
CA MET A 539 -9.87 10.39 6.33
C MET A 539 -10.12 11.11 5.02
N THR A 540 -9.45 10.65 4.00
CA THR A 540 -9.71 11.09 2.64
C THR A 540 -9.73 9.91 1.70
N THR A 541 -10.70 9.88 0.81
CA THR A 541 -10.77 8.89 -0.26
C THR A 541 -9.63 9.00 -1.29
N ALA A 542 -8.74 9.96 -1.09
CA ALA A 542 -7.52 10.10 -1.87
C ALA A 542 -6.44 9.05 -1.53
N TYR A 543 -6.62 8.28 -0.46
CA TYR A 543 -5.72 7.18 -0.09
C TYR A 543 -6.19 5.85 -0.66
N GLY A 544 -5.26 5.02 -1.12
CA GLY A 544 -5.56 3.74 -1.76
C GLY A 544 -6.34 2.78 -0.87
N SER A 545 -6.05 2.74 0.44
CA SER A 545 -6.79 1.91 1.39
C SER A 545 -8.18 2.45 1.75
N GLN A 546 -8.46 3.73 1.51
CA GLN A 546 -9.72 4.37 1.91
C GLN A 546 -10.74 4.44 0.79
N TYR A 547 -10.31 4.65 -0.43
CA TYR A 547 -11.20 4.65 -1.59
C TYR A 547 -12.04 3.36 -1.71
N PRO A 548 -11.47 2.15 -1.57
CA PRO A 548 -12.23 0.91 -1.71
C PRO A 548 -13.35 0.72 -0.69
N VAL A 549 -13.29 1.43 0.44
CA VAL A 549 -14.33 1.36 1.48
C VAL A 549 -15.67 1.93 0.98
N LEU A 550 -15.66 2.83 0.00
CA LEU A 550 -16.85 3.34 -0.66
C LEU A 550 -17.68 2.25 -1.38
N ILE A 551 -17.05 1.14 -1.73
CA ILE A 551 -17.66 -0.01 -2.39
C ILE A 551 -17.72 -1.25 -1.50
N GLY A 552 -17.53 -1.09 -0.18
CA GLY A 552 -17.68 -2.17 0.79
C GLY A 552 -16.47 -3.08 0.95
N THR A 553 -15.33 -2.70 0.41
CA THR A 553 -14.04 -3.37 0.60
C THR A 553 -13.44 -2.96 1.95
N ALA A 554 -12.92 -3.90 2.71
CA ALA A 554 -12.16 -3.59 3.91
C ALA A 554 -10.79 -3.00 3.53
N GLY A 555 -10.62 -1.71 3.76
CA GLY A 555 -9.35 -1.02 3.53
C GLY A 555 -8.47 -1.06 4.77
N ILE A 556 -7.20 -1.37 4.59
CA ILE A 556 -6.18 -1.36 5.64
C ILE A 556 -4.96 -0.61 5.14
N THR A 557 -4.55 0.40 5.87
CA THR A 557 -3.21 0.97 5.79
C THR A 557 -2.33 0.25 6.78
N TRP A 558 -1.25 -0.32 6.31
CA TRP A 558 -0.26 -0.97 7.16
C TRP A 558 1.08 -0.26 7.03
N GLU A 559 1.52 0.40 8.11
CA GLU A 559 2.82 1.04 8.14
C GLU A 559 3.85 0.11 8.77
N LEU A 560 4.88 -0.19 8.02
CA LEU A 560 6.05 -0.92 8.53
C LEU A 560 6.91 0.03 9.36
N PRO A 561 7.46 -0.44 10.48
CA PRO A 561 8.33 0.38 11.30
C PRO A 561 9.67 0.68 10.60
N VAL A 562 10.34 1.74 11.03
CA VAL A 562 11.66 2.15 10.52
C VAL A 562 12.73 1.05 10.62
N TYR A 563 12.46 0.02 11.39
CA TYR A 563 13.37 -1.11 11.64
C TYR A 563 12.98 -2.37 10.85
N SER A 564 12.04 -2.26 9.94
CA SER A 564 11.41 -3.41 9.31
C SER A 564 12.07 -3.88 8.02
N ASP A 565 13.05 -3.15 7.50
CA ASP A 565 13.63 -3.49 6.20
C ASP A 565 14.10 -4.95 6.12
N ILE A 566 14.76 -5.43 7.19
CA ILE A 566 15.23 -6.80 7.29
C ILE A 566 14.09 -7.77 7.67
N SER A 567 13.15 -7.31 8.48
CA SER A 567 12.08 -8.17 9.02
C SER A 567 10.81 -8.18 8.17
N ALA A 568 10.76 -7.42 7.08
CA ALA A 568 9.59 -7.37 6.20
C ALA A 568 9.23 -8.74 5.61
N GLU A 569 10.22 -9.58 5.32
CA GLU A 569 10.04 -10.95 4.83
C GLU A 569 9.33 -11.89 5.83
N TYR A 570 9.32 -11.54 7.11
CA TYR A 570 8.59 -12.26 8.16
C TYR A 570 7.27 -11.56 8.48
N MET A 571 7.31 -10.26 8.63
CA MET A 571 6.19 -9.46 9.08
C MET A 571 5.04 -9.46 8.08
N VAL A 572 5.32 -9.12 6.84
CA VAL A 572 4.30 -8.96 5.80
C VAL A 572 3.65 -10.29 5.42
N PRO A 573 4.39 -11.36 5.11
CA PRO A 573 3.78 -12.63 4.75
C PRO A 573 2.86 -13.19 5.82
N TYR A 574 3.27 -13.13 7.08
CA TYR A 574 2.46 -13.68 8.17
C TYR A 574 1.26 -12.79 8.52
N GLY A 575 1.38 -11.48 8.42
CA GLY A 575 0.23 -10.59 8.57
C GLY A 575 -0.80 -10.78 7.47
N LEU A 576 -0.37 -10.96 6.22
CA LEU A 576 -1.25 -11.29 5.10
C LEU A 576 -1.83 -12.72 5.21
N MET A 577 -1.07 -13.67 5.78
CA MET A 577 -1.56 -15.02 6.04
C MET A 577 -2.68 -15.00 7.07
N THR A 578 -2.52 -14.29 8.19
CA THR A 578 -3.58 -14.19 9.20
C THR A 578 -4.78 -13.39 8.70
N GLN A 579 -4.57 -12.44 7.78
CA GLN A 579 -5.64 -11.78 7.04
C GLN A 579 -6.45 -12.79 6.21
N ALA A 580 -5.78 -13.66 5.46
CA ALA A 580 -6.43 -14.70 4.67
C ALA A 580 -7.21 -15.70 5.57
N MET A 581 -6.63 -16.07 6.72
CA MET A 581 -7.31 -16.91 7.71
C MET A 581 -8.55 -16.21 8.28
N PHE A 582 -8.46 -14.92 8.59
CA PHE A 582 -9.61 -14.14 9.04
C PHE A 582 -10.73 -14.10 8.01
N ILE A 583 -10.38 -13.90 6.72
CA ILE A 583 -11.35 -13.93 5.63
C ILE A 583 -12.01 -15.32 5.54
N ARG A 584 -11.23 -16.40 5.56
CA ARG A 584 -11.75 -17.79 5.60
C ARG A 584 -12.83 -17.95 6.68
N ASP A 585 -12.52 -17.49 7.88
CA ASP A 585 -13.38 -17.70 9.06
C ASP A 585 -14.60 -16.75 9.09
N ASN A 586 -14.55 -15.63 8.36
CA ASN A 586 -15.59 -14.60 8.38
C ASN A 586 -16.24 -14.34 7.00
N LYS A 587 -15.89 -15.10 5.98
CA LYS A 587 -16.28 -14.91 4.57
C LYS A 587 -17.75 -14.56 4.38
N ILE A 588 -18.64 -15.36 4.93
CA ILE A 588 -20.10 -15.16 4.72
C ILE A 588 -20.58 -13.85 5.33
N SER A 589 -20.12 -13.50 6.52
CA SER A 589 -20.50 -12.23 7.15
C SER A 589 -19.95 -11.02 6.39
N MET A 590 -18.75 -11.14 5.79
CA MET A 590 -18.17 -10.10 4.93
C MET A 590 -18.98 -9.93 3.66
N LEU A 591 -19.33 -11.02 2.98
CA LEU A 591 -20.21 -11.00 1.80
C LEU A 591 -21.58 -10.40 2.11
N GLU A 592 -22.17 -10.76 3.26
CA GLU A 592 -23.45 -10.17 3.68
C GLU A 592 -23.36 -8.66 3.90
N ASN A 593 -22.28 -8.17 4.52
CA ASN A 593 -22.12 -6.75 4.78
C ASN A 593 -21.91 -5.95 3.49
N GLN A 594 -21.14 -6.46 2.55
CA GLN A 594 -20.99 -5.86 1.23
C GLN A 594 -22.29 -5.86 0.46
N ALA A 595 -23.01 -6.98 0.43
CA ALA A 595 -24.33 -7.04 -0.23
C ALA A 595 -25.36 -6.11 0.43
N LYS A 596 -25.34 -5.93 1.77
CA LYS A 596 -26.18 -4.95 2.47
C LYS A 596 -25.83 -3.51 2.08
N LEU A 597 -24.54 -3.19 1.94
CA LEU A 597 -24.10 -1.87 1.46
C LEU A 597 -24.68 -1.57 0.07
N PHE A 598 -24.57 -2.50 -0.85
CA PHE A 598 -25.13 -2.34 -2.18
C PHE A 598 -26.67 -2.34 -2.19
N SER A 599 -27.30 -3.14 -1.33
CA SER A 599 -28.76 -3.10 -1.17
C SER A 599 -29.24 -1.72 -0.70
N ARG A 600 -28.55 -1.10 0.27
CA ARG A 600 -28.84 0.29 0.64
C ARG A 600 -28.64 1.25 -0.54
N GLY A 601 -27.63 1.01 -1.36
CA GLY A 601 -27.39 1.79 -2.57
C GLY A 601 -28.54 1.68 -3.58
N VAL A 602 -28.90 0.50 -4.02
CA VAL A 602 -29.94 0.31 -5.05
C VAL A 602 -31.33 0.75 -4.58
N ASN A 603 -31.58 0.70 -3.27
CA ASN A 603 -32.84 1.15 -2.66
C ASN A 603 -32.78 2.61 -2.18
N ASN A 604 -31.67 3.27 -2.28
CA ASN A 604 -31.37 4.59 -1.72
C ASN A 604 -31.88 4.74 -0.27
N THR A 605 -31.59 3.75 0.56
CA THR A 605 -32.00 3.74 1.96
C THR A 605 -30.85 4.18 2.85
N ASN A 606 -31.17 4.90 3.91
CA ASN A 606 -30.20 5.28 4.92
C ASN A 606 -29.99 4.15 5.94
N SER A 607 -28.87 4.17 6.62
CA SER A 607 -28.68 3.33 7.79
C SER A 607 -29.66 3.68 8.88
N ASN A 608 -29.99 2.71 9.72
CA ASN A 608 -30.92 2.91 10.82
C ASN A 608 -30.32 3.88 11.86
N ALA A 609 -31.14 4.84 12.32
CA ALA A 609 -30.72 5.82 13.33
C ALA A 609 -30.28 5.18 14.67
N ASP A 610 -30.72 3.94 14.92
CA ASP A 610 -30.31 3.17 16.09
C ASP A 610 -28.84 2.70 16.04
N VAL A 611 -28.17 2.93 14.94
CA VAL A 611 -26.74 2.61 14.73
C VAL A 611 -25.85 3.82 14.99
N ALA A 612 -26.41 4.96 15.39
CA ALA A 612 -25.64 5.98 16.06
C ALA A 612 -24.97 5.34 17.26
N PRO A 613 -23.72 5.23 17.27
CA PRO A 613 -22.78 6.32 17.41
C PRO A 613 -21.87 6.50 16.18
N TRP A 614 -21.97 5.67 15.20
CA TRP A 614 -21.14 5.75 13.99
C TRP A 614 -21.51 6.93 13.09
N TYR A 615 -22.77 7.35 13.16
CA TYR A 615 -23.22 8.53 12.49
C TYR A 615 -23.39 9.65 13.48
N VAL A 616 -22.63 10.57 13.35
CA VAL A 616 -22.77 11.86 13.80
C VAL A 616 -23.65 12.23 14.86
N ASN A 617 -23.33 13.18 15.32
CA ASN A 617 -23.82 14.30 15.99
C ASN A 617 -23.88 14.22 17.47
N GLN A 618 -23.00 13.51 18.03
CA GLN A 618 -22.63 13.73 19.42
C GLN A 618 -22.06 15.14 19.63
N TYR A 619 -21.82 15.87 18.52
CA TYR A 619 -21.05 17.11 18.55
C TYR A 619 -21.64 18.23 17.69
N ASP A 620 -22.88 18.09 17.30
CA ASP A 620 -23.61 19.04 16.46
C ASP A 620 -23.75 20.43 17.03
N GLU A 621 -23.33 20.61 18.24
CA GLU A 621 -23.56 21.84 18.97
C GLU A 621 -22.59 22.97 18.60
N THR A 622 -21.47 22.65 17.91
CA THR A 622 -20.47 23.68 17.61
C THR A 622 -19.56 23.38 16.43
N GLY A 623 -19.87 23.96 15.32
CA GLY A 623 -18.88 24.26 14.26
C GLY A 623 -18.24 23.04 13.61
N ALA A 624 -16.94 23.05 13.49
CA ALA A 624 -16.15 22.10 12.70
C ALA A 624 -16.36 20.61 13.00
N GLN A 625 -16.92 20.27 14.14
CA GLN A 625 -17.17 18.88 14.52
C GLN A 625 -18.44 18.31 13.91
N ALA A 626 -19.46 19.14 13.67
CA ALA A 626 -20.67 18.72 12.97
C ALA A 626 -20.39 18.40 11.50
N GLU A 627 -19.35 18.97 10.94
CA GLU A 627 -18.98 18.83 9.55
C GLU A 627 -18.24 17.52 9.24
N LEU A 628 -17.70 16.89 10.28
CA LEU A 628 -16.91 15.67 10.12
C LEU A 628 -17.74 14.41 10.02
N MET A 629 -19.03 14.54 10.03
CA MET A 629 -19.93 13.43 10.17
C MET A 629 -21.09 13.54 9.17
N ARG A 630 -21.77 12.41 8.93
CA ARG A 630 -22.88 12.39 7.98
C ARG A 630 -23.98 13.36 8.45
N PRO A 631 -24.27 14.39 7.67
CA PRO A 631 -25.31 15.33 8.05
C PRO A 631 -26.67 14.63 8.08
N VAL A 632 -27.47 14.93 9.10
CA VAL A 632 -28.86 14.50 9.17
C VAL A 632 -29.69 15.58 8.51
N TYR A 633 -30.28 15.26 7.37
CA TYR A 633 -31.17 16.16 6.67
C TYR A 633 -32.60 16.00 7.19
N ASP A 634 -33.05 16.94 8.02
CA ASP A 634 -34.45 17.04 8.50
C ASP A 634 -35.32 17.92 7.58
N GLY A 635 -34.85 18.28 6.41
CA GLY A 635 -35.49 19.27 5.54
C GLY A 635 -36.75 18.77 4.84
N GLU A 636 -37.75 19.66 4.73
CA GLU A 636 -38.90 19.46 3.82
C GLU A 636 -38.40 19.29 2.38
N GLY A 637 -38.69 18.13 1.78
CA GLY A 637 -38.33 17.82 0.39
C GLY A 637 -37.12 16.91 0.25
N GLN A 638 -36.44 16.58 1.32
CA GLN A 638 -35.47 15.49 1.37
C GLN A 638 -36.05 14.34 2.19
N ASN A 639 -35.83 13.13 1.77
CA ASN A 639 -36.38 11.92 2.40
C ASN A 639 -35.74 11.57 3.76
N GLY A 640 -35.09 12.50 4.40
CA GLY A 640 -34.30 12.27 5.61
C GLY A 640 -33.03 11.47 5.37
N ASN A 641 -32.63 11.31 4.13
CA ASN A 641 -31.45 10.59 3.70
C ASN A 641 -30.30 11.57 3.42
N PHE A 642 -29.07 11.16 3.74
CA PHE A 642 -27.87 11.89 3.35
C PHE A 642 -27.72 11.94 1.82
N TYR A 643 -28.09 10.87 1.13
CA TYR A 643 -27.99 10.78 -0.32
C TYR A 643 -29.21 11.43 -0.98
N PRO A 644 -29.02 12.32 -1.98
CA PRO A 644 -30.12 12.86 -2.75
C PRO A 644 -30.77 11.78 -3.64
N GLU A 645 -31.85 12.14 -4.34
CA GLU A 645 -32.46 11.25 -5.34
C GLU A 645 -31.56 11.06 -6.56
N CYS A 646 -30.93 12.15 -7.00
CA CYS A 646 -30.00 12.14 -8.11
C CYS A 646 -29.16 13.40 -8.16
N TYR A 647 -28.09 13.36 -8.97
CA TYR A 647 -27.35 14.51 -9.47
C TYR A 647 -27.64 14.71 -10.94
N ILE A 648 -27.70 15.97 -11.37
CA ILE A 648 -27.95 16.36 -12.77
C ILE A 648 -26.71 17.07 -13.28
N ILE A 649 -26.08 16.52 -14.30
CA ILE A 649 -24.91 17.11 -14.97
C ILE A 649 -25.34 17.47 -16.41
N PRO A 650 -25.74 18.73 -16.67
CA PRO A 650 -26.09 19.16 -18.01
C PRO A 650 -24.86 19.22 -18.92
N LEU A 651 -25.07 18.91 -20.20
CA LEU A 651 -24.02 18.98 -21.23
C LEU A 651 -24.35 20.08 -22.28
N ASP A 652 -25.04 21.11 -21.87
CA ASP A 652 -25.36 22.27 -22.68
C ASP A 652 -24.82 23.57 -22.05
N ARG A 653 -24.58 24.59 -22.88
CA ARG A 653 -23.95 25.84 -22.42
C ARG A 653 -24.89 26.74 -21.63
N ASP A 654 -26.18 26.53 -21.69
CA ASP A 654 -27.12 27.35 -20.95
C ASP A 654 -27.18 26.96 -19.48
N ASN A 655 -26.97 25.68 -19.18
CA ASN A 655 -27.00 25.12 -17.83
C ASN A 655 -25.65 24.71 -17.26
N GLN A 656 -24.56 24.66 -18.08
CA GLN A 656 -23.23 24.22 -17.64
C GLN A 656 -22.16 25.25 -17.99
N LYS A 657 -21.44 25.73 -16.96
CA LYS A 657 -20.37 26.70 -17.14
C LYS A 657 -19.12 26.09 -17.78
N ASN A 658 -18.77 24.87 -17.38
CA ASN A 658 -17.56 24.19 -17.86
C ASN A 658 -17.91 22.79 -18.37
N LEU A 659 -18.00 22.67 -19.69
CA LEU A 659 -18.30 21.39 -20.34
C LEU A 659 -17.15 20.40 -20.29
N PHE A 660 -15.89 20.89 -20.13
CA PHE A 660 -14.74 20.00 -20.01
C PHE A 660 -14.74 19.27 -18.66
N ASP A 661 -14.96 20.02 -17.58
CA ASP A 661 -15.03 19.43 -16.24
C ASP A 661 -16.23 18.48 -16.15
N ALA A 662 -17.38 18.86 -16.70
CA ALA A 662 -18.53 17.99 -16.75
C ALA A 662 -18.23 16.65 -17.51
N ALA A 663 -17.51 16.75 -18.63
CA ALA A 663 -17.13 15.56 -19.39
C ALA A 663 -16.05 14.72 -18.65
N ALA A 664 -15.11 15.37 -17.98
CA ALA A 664 -14.09 14.70 -17.17
C ALA A 664 -14.73 13.95 -15.99
N GLU A 665 -15.68 14.60 -15.31
CA GLU A 665 -16.43 14.00 -14.21
C GLU A 665 -17.25 12.79 -14.67
N LEU A 666 -17.95 12.90 -15.77
CA LEU A 666 -18.70 11.76 -16.33
C LEU A 666 -17.78 10.61 -16.73
N LYS A 667 -16.58 10.92 -17.22
CA LYS A 667 -15.57 9.91 -17.53
C LYS A 667 -15.08 9.22 -16.27
N TYR A 668 -14.79 10.01 -15.21
CA TYR A 668 -14.41 9.47 -13.91
C TYR A 668 -15.48 8.52 -13.38
N LEU A 669 -16.75 8.97 -13.32
CA LEU A 669 -17.87 8.18 -12.82
C LEU A 669 -18.06 6.87 -13.61
N THR A 670 -18.00 6.93 -14.94
CA THR A 670 -18.17 5.74 -15.78
C THR A 670 -16.98 4.79 -15.72
N ARG A 671 -15.76 5.30 -15.55
CA ARG A 671 -14.56 4.47 -15.34
C ARG A 671 -14.64 3.68 -14.04
N ASN A 672 -15.26 4.26 -13.01
CA ASN A 672 -15.46 3.65 -11.71
C ASN A 672 -16.80 2.90 -11.58
N ASP A 673 -17.41 2.54 -12.71
CA ASP A 673 -18.64 1.75 -12.83
C ASP A 673 -19.88 2.41 -12.19
N VAL A 674 -19.87 3.72 -11.97
CA VAL A 674 -21.06 4.48 -11.60
C VAL A 674 -22.01 4.55 -12.78
N LYS A 675 -23.26 4.21 -12.55
CA LYS A 675 -24.31 4.23 -13.59
C LYS A 675 -24.72 5.66 -13.89
N VAL A 676 -24.44 6.11 -15.11
CA VAL A 676 -24.82 7.40 -15.65
C VAL A 676 -25.98 7.21 -16.64
N ASN A 677 -27.11 7.86 -16.36
CA ASN A 677 -28.28 7.86 -17.25
C ASN A 677 -28.28 9.11 -18.13
N VAL A 678 -28.93 9.02 -19.26
CA VAL A 678 -29.08 10.15 -20.20
C VAL A 678 -30.55 10.40 -20.45
N ALA A 679 -30.98 11.65 -20.26
CA ALA A 679 -32.35 12.04 -20.51
C ALA A 679 -32.72 11.87 -22.00
N THR A 680 -33.84 11.21 -22.27
CA THR A 680 -34.31 10.93 -23.62
C THR A 680 -35.26 12.01 -24.16
N GLU A 681 -35.65 12.94 -23.31
CA GLU A 681 -36.49 14.11 -23.63
C GLU A 681 -36.14 15.26 -22.64
N SER A 682 -36.51 16.48 -22.99
CA SER A 682 -36.36 17.62 -22.10
C SER A 682 -37.28 17.47 -20.88
N PHE A 683 -36.76 17.86 -19.71
CA PHE A 683 -37.48 17.85 -18.45
C PHE A 683 -37.27 19.13 -17.66
N VAL A 684 -38.14 19.38 -16.69
CA VAL A 684 -38.01 20.52 -15.77
C VAL A 684 -37.79 19.98 -14.35
N TYR A 685 -36.78 20.46 -13.69
CA TYR A 685 -36.52 20.18 -12.29
C TYR A 685 -36.16 21.48 -11.58
N ASP A 686 -36.81 21.76 -10.46
CA ASP A 686 -36.65 22.97 -9.66
C ASP A 686 -36.69 24.29 -10.47
N GLY A 687 -37.59 24.36 -11.44
CA GLY A 687 -37.78 25.51 -12.31
C GLY A 687 -36.72 25.71 -13.42
N VAL A 688 -35.75 24.83 -13.51
CA VAL A 688 -34.75 24.78 -14.58
C VAL A 688 -35.16 23.78 -15.64
N THR A 689 -35.06 24.18 -16.91
CA THR A 689 -35.31 23.29 -18.04
C THR A 689 -34.02 22.65 -18.51
N TYR A 690 -33.95 21.34 -18.44
CA TYR A 690 -32.84 20.52 -18.91
C TYR A 690 -33.21 19.89 -20.28
N PRO A 691 -32.36 20.02 -21.29
CA PRO A 691 -32.64 19.48 -22.62
C PRO A 691 -32.45 17.95 -22.67
N GLU A 692 -33.00 17.34 -23.72
CA GLU A 692 -32.64 15.96 -24.11
C GLU A 692 -31.10 15.82 -24.20
N GLY A 693 -30.56 14.75 -23.66
CA GLY A 693 -29.13 14.50 -23.63
C GLY A 693 -28.46 14.90 -22.31
N THR A 694 -29.14 15.59 -21.40
CA THR A 694 -28.66 15.87 -20.04
C THR A 694 -28.39 14.56 -19.31
N THR A 695 -27.25 14.48 -18.60
CA THR A 695 -26.91 13.30 -17.82
C THR A 695 -27.48 13.39 -16.41
N VAL A 696 -27.90 12.23 -15.89
CA VAL A 696 -28.51 12.08 -14.57
C VAL A 696 -27.85 10.89 -13.87
N ILE A 697 -27.28 11.14 -12.70
CA ILE A 697 -26.68 10.14 -11.85
C ILE A 697 -27.66 9.84 -10.72
N SER A 698 -28.40 8.73 -10.85
CA SER A 698 -29.34 8.30 -9.83
C SER A 698 -28.60 7.76 -8.62
N MET A 699 -29.05 8.12 -7.42
CA MET A 699 -28.52 7.55 -6.18
C MET A 699 -29.15 6.18 -5.84
N TYR A 700 -30.04 5.67 -6.68
CA TYR A 700 -30.57 4.29 -6.64
C TYR A 700 -29.65 3.35 -7.43
N GLN A 701 -28.44 3.16 -6.93
CA GLN A 701 -27.43 2.31 -7.55
C GLN A 701 -26.44 1.73 -6.53
N ALA A 702 -25.84 0.60 -6.83
CA ALA A 702 -24.90 -0.06 -5.94
C ALA A 702 -23.75 0.86 -5.50
N LYS A 703 -23.10 1.54 -6.43
CA LYS A 703 -21.99 2.46 -6.19
C LYS A 703 -22.43 3.88 -5.82
N ARG A 704 -23.54 3.99 -5.10
CA ARG A 704 -24.09 5.26 -4.61
C ARG A 704 -23.08 6.05 -3.76
N SER A 705 -22.39 5.37 -2.83
CA SER A 705 -21.43 6.01 -1.93
C SER A 705 -20.27 6.65 -2.68
N LEU A 706 -19.75 5.95 -3.69
CA LEU A 706 -18.70 6.47 -4.56
C LEU A 706 -19.22 7.67 -5.41
N ALA A 707 -20.38 7.53 -6.00
CA ALA A 707 -20.98 8.62 -6.78
C ALA A 707 -21.22 9.86 -5.93
N ASN A 708 -21.73 9.70 -4.70
CA ASN A 708 -21.99 10.81 -3.80
C ASN A 708 -20.70 11.44 -3.30
N SER A 709 -19.67 10.65 -3.00
CA SER A 709 -18.36 11.15 -2.56
C SER A 709 -17.76 12.14 -3.58
N GLN A 710 -18.01 11.93 -4.86
CA GLN A 710 -17.52 12.81 -5.93
C GLN A 710 -18.44 14.02 -6.20
N LEU A 711 -19.72 13.90 -5.95
CA LEU A 711 -20.72 14.86 -6.45
C LEU A 711 -21.33 15.76 -5.37
N TYR A 712 -21.20 15.42 -4.08
CA TYR A 712 -21.73 16.25 -3.01
C TYR A 712 -20.82 17.45 -2.71
N ASP A 713 -21.33 18.43 -1.96
CA ASP A 713 -20.62 19.68 -1.68
C ASP A 713 -19.32 19.52 -0.87
N GLY A 714 -19.06 18.30 -0.41
CA GLY A 714 -17.88 17.98 0.39
C GLY A 714 -18.09 18.21 1.88
N THR A 715 -17.15 17.67 2.64
CA THR A 715 -17.08 17.86 4.10
C THR A 715 -15.82 18.63 4.41
N PHE A 716 -15.93 19.66 5.24
CA PHE A 716 -14.78 20.44 5.66
C PHE A 716 -13.90 19.61 6.61
N ILE A 717 -12.68 19.39 6.23
CA ILE A 717 -11.67 18.72 7.05
C ILE A 717 -10.65 19.79 7.48
N SER A 718 -10.79 20.26 8.72
CA SER A 718 -10.07 21.43 9.20
C SER A 718 -8.56 21.25 9.40
N VAL A 719 -8.12 20.02 9.50
CA VAL A 719 -6.75 19.70 9.94
C VAL A 719 -5.73 19.80 8.83
N TRP A 720 -6.15 19.62 7.60
CA TRP A 720 -5.29 19.63 6.42
C TRP A 720 -5.33 20.95 5.63
N ALA A 721 -5.77 22.02 6.24
CA ALA A 721 -5.77 23.34 5.61
C ALA A 721 -4.38 23.88 5.19
N GLY A 722 -3.39 23.05 5.16
CA GLY A 722 -2.02 23.36 4.77
C GLY A 722 -1.48 22.54 3.59
N LEU A 723 -2.30 21.70 2.97
CA LEU A 723 -1.90 20.98 1.74
C LEU A 723 -2.17 21.81 0.51
#